data_ec27698122c466c784409c2ccc2b264b
#
_entry.id   ec27698122c466c784409c2ccc2b264b
#
_cell.length_a   1.000
_cell.length_b   1.000
_cell.length_c   1.000
_cell.angle_alpha   90.00
_cell.angle_beta   90.00
_cell.angle_gamma   90.00
#
_symmetry.space_group_name_H-M   'P 1'
#
loop_
_entity.id
_entity.type
_entity.pdbx_description
1 polymer ?
#
loop_
_entity_poly.entity_id
_entity_poly.type
_entity_poly.pdbx_seq_one_letter_code
_entity_poly.pdbx_strand_id
1 'polypeptide(L)'
;MFAMSTLGQARRRLTIVAAALLAVTFPAAGDLTGQDGGTRALTVADYASWRTISDARISDGGTWVSWSYQRVRGDDTLHVAAVGSDAGHTVARASGAEISPDGNWAAYYLELPYLEIEKLERDDDPVTRQAGLLKLNTGETLTWDDADEFGFSETSSHFFVKKRKVDNKADHDGTDLILRNLTEGFEELIGSVDEADFDKAGTHLAFTVDAADKDGNGVYLINLDTGARRGLDNAKERYARLTWSEEGEALAVLRGDKPEKKVERENTLLAFADVLGNREAPVTFTSADGAPDGWVLSEKGSLVWNADGTSLFVATKAQDDELEDWPEEDLPLADVNIWHWQDDRIQAQQQQSASRDRNRTYVAAANLATKRIVPLADDEMPQVQVTRDGRWGIGANDRAYISDWKPDFADYYRIDTRTGDRALFLEAQLNTLGLSPDSQHFLYWKDGHVWDYSIDRNEHHNLTASAPVDFTDQEFDHFGERPPYGVAGWTEDGKAVVLYDRFDIWLQPLDGTSATNITGGKGTADEIRLRYVRTDREARTIDLTKPILVEGYGEWTKKEGFFELDDRELKELTWEDAQLRLSAKAEDADRYLFTVQTFQDFPDLWVTDGDFADRDRVTTANPQQADFAWGHRILFDYMDSDGVPLQGTLAIPDSYEPGQKLPMIV
;
A
#
# COMPACT_ATOMS: atom_id res chain seq x y z
N MET A 1 -1.59 -6.01 -9.91
CA MET A 1 -0.71 -4.95 -9.42
C MET A 1 -1.61 -3.80 -8.96
N PHE A 2 -1.77 -3.59 -7.68
CA PHE A 2 -2.50 -2.42 -7.23
C PHE A 2 -1.55 -1.24 -7.32
N ALA A 3 -1.71 -0.41 -8.33
CA ALA A 3 -1.17 0.93 -8.28
C ALA A 3 -1.80 1.60 -7.05
N MET A 4 -1.01 1.85 -6.02
CA MET A 4 -1.38 2.74 -4.96
C MET A 4 -1.41 4.15 -5.56
N SER A 5 -2.57 4.54 -6.09
CA SER A 5 -2.82 5.95 -6.30
C SER A 5 -2.70 6.65 -4.95
N THR A 6 -1.82 7.59 -4.91
CA THR A 6 -1.60 8.61 -3.88
C THR A 6 -2.78 8.76 -2.92
N LEU A 7 -2.66 8.13 -1.75
CA LEU A 7 -3.40 8.56 -0.59
C LEU A 7 -2.87 9.94 -0.21
N GLY A 8 -3.57 10.96 -0.66
CA GLY A 8 -3.45 12.27 -0.07
C GLY A 8 -3.57 12.13 1.44
N GLN A 9 -2.54 12.53 2.15
CA GLN A 9 -2.50 12.50 3.61
C GLN A 9 -3.64 13.36 4.15
N ALA A 10 -4.79 12.73 4.42
CA ALA A 10 -5.80 13.32 5.27
C ALA A 10 -5.23 13.38 6.69
N ARG A 11 -4.49 14.43 7.00
CA ARG A 11 -4.09 14.76 8.37
C ARG A 11 -5.39 14.93 9.17
N ARG A 12 -5.67 13.99 10.06
CA ARG A 12 -6.79 14.06 10.99
C ARG A 12 -6.66 15.32 11.83
N ARG A 13 -7.63 16.21 11.72
CA ARG A 13 -7.82 17.31 12.67
C ARG A 13 -8.05 16.71 14.04
N LEU A 14 -7.11 16.87 14.95
CA LEU A 14 -7.31 16.62 16.38
C LEU A 14 -8.08 17.84 16.94
N THR A 15 -9.36 17.70 17.15
CA THR A 15 -10.14 18.69 17.91
C THR A 15 -9.71 18.59 19.37
N ILE A 16 -8.98 19.60 19.85
CA ILE A 16 -8.62 19.73 21.27
C ILE A 16 -9.87 20.08 22.06
N VAL A 17 -10.43 19.09 22.74
CA VAL A 17 -11.39 19.33 23.80
C VAL A 17 -10.62 19.83 25.01
N ALA A 18 -10.86 21.09 25.39
CA ALA A 18 -10.30 21.69 26.58
C ALA A 18 -10.86 20.97 27.83
N ALA A 19 -10.06 20.08 28.42
CA ALA A 19 -10.33 19.53 29.73
C ALA A 19 -9.75 20.47 30.79
N ALA A 20 -10.58 20.86 31.74
CA ALA A 20 -10.25 21.75 32.85
C ALA A 20 -9.05 21.22 33.65
N LEU A 21 -8.00 22.03 33.77
CA LEU A 21 -6.86 21.78 34.65
C LEU A 21 -7.29 21.88 36.11
N LEU A 22 -7.28 20.76 36.81
CA LEU A 22 -7.11 20.75 38.26
C LEU A 22 -5.64 21.04 38.55
N ALA A 23 -5.35 22.21 39.07
CA ALA A 23 -4.02 22.57 39.51
C ALA A 23 -3.67 21.77 40.78
N VAL A 24 -2.96 20.68 40.61
CA VAL A 24 -2.21 20.05 41.72
C VAL A 24 -0.86 20.74 41.79
N THR A 25 -0.66 21.53 42.81
CA THR A 25 0.65 22.18 43.10
C THR A 25 1.63 21.09 43.55
N PHE A 26 2.49 20.66 42.62
CA PHE A 26 3.71 19.93 42.98
C PHE A 26 4.72 20.92 43.56
N PRO A 27 5.47 20.57 44.61
CA PRO A 27 6.58 21.39 45.03
C PRO A 27 7.61 21.52 43.92
N ALA A 28 8.11 22.71 43.72
CA ALA A 28 9.11 23.04 42.70
C ALA A 28 10.25 21.99 42.75
N ALA A 29 10.44 21.27 41.66
CA ALA A 29 11.66 20.50 41.46
C ALA A 29 12.83 21.51 41.47
N GLY A 30 13.74 21.33 42.43
CA GLY A 30 14.96 22.11 42.48
C GLY A 30 15.73 21.94 41.18
N ASP A 31 16.31 23.04 40.70
CA ASP A 31 17.23 23.03 39.57
C ASP A 31 18.34 22.00 39.82
N LEU A 32 18.23 20.85 39.14
CA LEU A 32 19.36 19.94 38.96
C LEU A 32 20.27 20.56 37.92
N THR A 33 21.12 21.52 38.39
CA THR A 33 22.27 21.96 37.59
C THR A 33 23.19 20.77 37.39
N GLY A 34 23.27 20.31 36.12
CA GLY A 34 24.07 19.16 35.71
C GLY A 34 25.52 19.31 36.17
N GLN A 35 26.04 18.24 36.72
CA GLN A 35 27.46 18.04 36.90
C GLN A 35 28.11 17.70 35.53
N ASP A 36 29.29 18.24 35.32
CA ASP A 36 30.09 18.01 34.12
C ASP A 36 30.23 16.54 33.73
N GLY A 37 29.83 16.22 32.51
CA GLY A 37 30.19 14.97 31.84
C GLY A 37 29.20 13.81 31.95
N GLY A 38 27.96 13.98 32.47
CA GLY A 38 26.92 12.95 32.57
C GLY A 38 25.76 13.19 31.60
N THR A 39 25.09 12.09 31.22
CA THR A 39 23.83 12.13 30.47
C THR A 39 22.73 12.84 31.26
N ARG A 40 21.83 13.53 30.57
CA ARG A 40 20.72 14.29 31.18
C ARG A 40 19.35 13.62 30.92
N ALA A 41 18.38 13.97 31.73
CA ALA A 41 17.01 13.52 31.50
C ALA A 41 16.41 14.21 30.26
N LEU A 42 15.60 13.46 29.49
CA LEU A 42 14.83 13.96 28.37
C LEU A 42 13.73 14.89 28.84
N THR A 43 13.52 16.02 28.16
CA THR A 43 12.44 16.97 28.40
C THR A 43 11.53 17.12 27.18
N VAL A 44 10.34 17.69 27.35
CA VAL A 44 9.40 17.94 26.25
C VAL A 44 10.02 18.83 25.17
N ALA A 45 10.90 19.76 25.51
CA ALA A 45 11.58 20.64 24.58
C ALA A 45 12.54 19.88 23.64
N ASP A 46 13.04 18.74 24.04
CA ASP A 46 13.96 17.93 23.24
C ASP A 46 13.28 17.21 22.09
N TYR A 47 11.96 16.95 22.18
CA TYR A 47 11.22 16.25 21.11
C TYR A 47 11.29 16.95 19.76
N ALA A 48 11.42 18.27 19.72
CA ALA A 48 11.54 19.03 18.48
C ALA A 48 12.86 18.74 17.72
N SER A 49 13.87 18.20 18.40
CA SER A 49 15.17 17.88 17.79
C SER A 49 15.21 16.48 17.17
N TRP A 50 14.22 15.62 17.48
CA TRP A 50 14.17 14.25 16.98
C TRP A 50 13.75 14.21 15.52
N ARG A 51 14.35 13.26 14.81
CA ARG A 51 14.05 12.96 13.41
C ARG A 51 13.57 11.54 13.28
N THR A 52 12.67 11.31 12.34
CA THR A 52 12.31 9.96 11.89
C THR A 52 12.91 9.72 10.50
N ILE A 53 13.15 8.47 10.16
CA ILE A 53 13.53 8.05 8.82
C ILE A 53 12.26 7.67 8.08
N SER A 54 12.07 8.21 6.88
CA SER A 54 10.96 7.87 5.99
C SER A 54 11.47 7.64 4.57
N ASP A 55 10.61 7.03 3.75
CA ASP A 55 10.84 6.82 2.32
C ASP A 55 12.17 6.14 2.00
N ALA A 56 12.61 5.22 2.86
CA ALA A 56 13.85 4.48 2.67
C ALA A 56 13.72 3.53 1.47
N ARG A 57 14.62 3.67 0.51
CA ARG A 57 14.67 2.86 -0.73
C ARG A 57 16.09 2.46 -1.04
N ILE A 58 16.22 1.35 -1.74
CA ILE A 58 17.47 0.90 -2.37
C ILE A 58 17.22 0.84 -3.88
N SER A 59 18.20 1.24 -4.70
CA SER A 59 18.13 1.13 -6.16
C SER A 59 18.10 -0.33 -6.60
N ASP A 60 17.55 -0.61 -7.79
CA ASP A 60 17.40 -1.97 -8.30
C ASP A 60 18.75 -2.70 -8.39
N GLY A 61 19.80 -2.03 -8.83
CA GLY A 61 21.17 -2.53 -8.82
C GLY A 61 21.87 -2.52 -7.45
N GLY A 62 21.21 -2.12 -6.36
CA GLY A 62 21.75 -2.12 -5.00
C GLY A 62 22.90 -1.14 -4.75
N THR A 63 23.11 -0.16 -5.62
CA THR A 63 24.26 0.76 -5.57
C THR A 63 24.00 2.06 -4.81
N TRP A 64 22.74 2.45 -4.68
CA TRP A 64 22.31 3.66 -3.99
C TRP A 64 21.20 3.37 -2.98
N VAL A 65 21.22 4.11 -1.87
CA VAL A 65 20.15 4.14 -0.88
C VAL A 65 19.68 5.56 -0.73
N SER A 66 18.35 5.78 -0.70
CA SER A 66 17.74 7.06 -0.40
C SER A 66 16.86 6.98 0.84
N TRP A 67 16.79 8.08 1.59
CA TRP A 67 15.91 8.24 2.73
C TRP A 67 15.67 9.71 3.03
N SER A 68 14.58 10.03 3.73
CA SER A 68 14.33 11.36 4.25
C SER A 68 14.40 11.38 5.77
N TYR A 69 15.09 12.39 6.33
CA TYR A 69 14.94 12.72 7.73
C TYR A 69 13.79 13.70 7.89
N GLN A 70 12.75 13.27 8.59
CA GLN A 70 11.59 14.09 8.90
C GLN A 70 11.65 14.59 10.32
N ARG A 71 11.25 15.85 10.55
CA ARG A 71 11.13 16.46 11.86
C ARG A 71 9.67 16.62 12.25
N VAL A 72 9.38 16.57 13.55
CA VAL A 72 8.04 16.90 14.05
C VAL A 72 7.65 18.34 13.68
N ARG A 73 8.62 19.24 13.74
CA ARG A 73 8.50 20.66 13.30
C ARG A 73 9.81 21.08 12.66
N GLY A 74 9.77 21.43 11.38
CA GLY A 74 10.94 21.90 10.64
C GLY A 74 11.04 21.28 9.26
N ASP A 75 12.03 21.70 8.51
CA ASP A 75 12.26 21.23 7.15
C ASP A 75 12.79 19.79 7.15
N ASP A 76 12.25 18.99 6.26
CA ASP A 76 12.72 17.65 5.97
C ASP A 76 14.01 17.69 5.13
N THR A 77 14.75 16.61 5.11
CA THR A 77 15.99 16.53 4.35
C THR A 77 16.12 15.17 3.68
N LEU A 78 16.20 15.17 2.37
CA LEU A 78 16.47 13.97 1.58
C LEU A 78 17.98 13.70 1.54
N HIS A 79 18.33 12.45 1.72
CA HIS A 79 19.68 11.92 1.55
C HIS A 79 19.68 10.81 0.50
N VAL A 80 20.70 10.78 -0.34
CA VAL A 80 20.98 9.70 -1.28
C VAL A 80 22.46 9.35 -1.15
N ALA A 81 22.76 8.13 -0.74
CA ALA A 81 24.13 7.67 -0.50
C ALA A 81 24.49 6.46 -1.35
N ALA A 82 25.73 6.44 -1.84
CA ALA A 82 26.26 5.29 -2.54
C ALA A 82 26.66 4.21 -1.53
N VAL A 83 26.22 2.98 -1.78
CA VAL A 83 26.53 1.84 -0.91
C VAL A 83 28.01 1.53 -0.92
N GLY A 84 28.61 1.35 0.26
CA GLY A 84 30.02 1.02 0.42
C GLY A 84 31.00 2.17 0.11
N SER A 85 30.53 3.42 0.09
CA SER A 85 31.39 4.60 -0.09
C SER A 85 30.88 5.82 0.65
N ASP A 86 31.75 6.84 0.83
CA ASP A 86 31.37 8.13 1.42
C ASP A 86 30.65 9.08 0.43
N ALA A 87 30.44 8.65 -0.81
CA ALA A 87 29.77 9.47 -1.82
C ALA A 87 28.26 9.56 -1.52
N GLY A 88 27.72 10.76 -1.63
CA GLY A 88 26.30 10.97 -1.40
C GLY A 88 25.86 12.41 -1.63
N HIS A 89 24.56 12.59 -1.66
CA HIS A 89 23.90 13.87 -1.90
C HIS A 89 22.91 14.15 -0.78
N THR A 90 22.77 15.42 -0.46
CA THR A 90 21.79 15.89 0.54
C THR A 90 20.99 17.05 -0.06
N VAL A 91 19.66 16.93 -0.04
CA VAL A 91 18.76 17.96 -0.55
C VAL A 91 17.84 18.42 0.58
N ALA A 92 17.95 19.69 0.93
CA ALA A 92 17.11 20.28 1.97
C ALA A 92 15.67 20.44 1.46
N ARG A 93 14.70 20.23 2.35
CA ARG A 93 13.26 20.35 2.07
C ARG A 93 12.77 19.42 0.96
N ALA A 94 13.41 18.26 0.80
CA ALA A 94 13.03 17.27 -0.20
C ALA A 94 12.54 16.00 0.45
N SER A 95 11.59 15.35 -0.25
CA SER A 95 10.93 14.12 0.17
C SER A 95 10.50 13.28 -1.04
N GLY A 96 10.05 12.04 -0.79
CA GLY A 96 9.45 11.18 -1.80
C GLY A 96 10.40 10.81 -2.93
N ALA A 97 11.67 10.48 -2.60
CA ALA A 97 12.66 10.13 -3.62
C ALA A 97 12.30 8.83 -4.35
N GLU A 98 12.50 8.85 -5.67
CA GLU A 98 12.43 7.70 -6.57
C GLU A 98 13.75 7.62 -7.34
N ILE A 99 14.39 6.45 -7.32
CA ILE A 99 15.62 6.22 -8.07
C ILE A 99 15.23 5.59 -9.41
N SER A 100 15.82 6.08 -10.52
CA SER A 100 15.56 5.50 -11.84
C SER A 100 16.00 4.03 -11.89
N PRO A 101 15.32 3.16 -12.67
CA PRO A 101 15.67 1.75 -12.79
C PRO A 101 17.16 1.49 -13.10
N ASP A 102 17.78 2.32 -13.91
CA ASP A 102 19.22 2.21 -14.23
C ASP A 102 20.17 2.73 -13.11
N GLY A 103 19.61 3.27 -12.01
CA GLY A 103 20.38 3.78 -10.87
C GLY A 103 21.18 5.05 -11.14
N ASN A 104 20.93 5.79 -12.23
CA ASN A 104 21.67 6.99 -12.59
C ASN A 104 21.07 8.29 -12.08
N TRP A 105 19.78 8.29 -11.79
CA TRP A 105 19.02 9.47 -11.40
C TRP A 105 18.20 9.24 -10.13
N ALA A 106 17.91 10.32 -9.39
CA ALA A 106 16.91 10.34 -8.34
C ALA A 106 15.97 11.53 -8.54
N ALA A 107 14.68 11.25 -8.63
CA ALA A 107 13.63 12.27 -8.67
C ALA A 107 13.03 12.44 -7.26
N TYR A 108 12.58 13.64 -6.91
CA TYR A 108 12.03 13.96 -5.61
C TYR A 108 11.14 15.19 -5.66
N TYR A 109 10.34 15.38 -4.62
CA TYR A 109 9.63 16.65 -4.40
C TYR A 109 10.45 17.60 -3.53
N LEU A 110 10.50 18.86 -3.94
CA LEU A 110 11.11 19.95 -3.19
C LEU A 110 9.99 20.83 -2.63
N GLU A 111 9.89 20.85 -1.30
CA GLU A 111 8.83 21.52 -0.58
C GLU A 111 9.18 22.98 -0.25
N LEU A 112 8.16 23.79 0.01
CA LEU A 112 8.36 25.11 0.62
C LEU A 112 8.94 24.99 2.04
N PRO A 113 9.53 26.07 2.61
CA PRO A 113 9.93 26.06 4.00
C PRO A 113 8.76 25.69 4.93
N TYR A 114 9.02 24.89 5.95
CA TYR A 114 7.99 24.39 6.88
C TYR A 114 7.06 25.48 7.43
N LEU A 115 7.63 26.62 7.86
CA LEU A 115 6.84 27.75 8.40
C LEU A 115 5.95 28.42 7.35
N GLU A 116 6.34 28.37 6.10
CA GLU A 116 5.54 28.88 4.98
C GLU A 116 4.38 27.95 4.67
N ILE A 117 4.62 26.64 4.66
CA ILE A 117 3.55 25.62 4.54
C ILE A 117 2.54 25.78 5.68
N GLU A 118 3.00 25.87 6.94
CA GLU A 118 2.13 26.04 8.12
C GLU A 118 1.27 27.32 8.02
N LYS A 119 1.81 28.38 7.41
CA LYS A 119 1.07 29.62 7.16
C LYS A 119 0.04 29.46 6.05
N LEU A 120 0.41 28.90 4.89
CA LEU A 120 -0.52 28.68 3.76
C LEU A 120 -1.68 27.77 4.17
N GLU A 121 -1.39 26.67 4.89
CA GLU A 121 -2.42 25.74 5.40
C GLU A 121 -3.39 26.44 6.39
N ARG A 122 -2.89 27.38 7.20
CA ARG A 122 -3.72 28.15 8.14
C ARG A 122 -4.63 29.13 7.41
N ASP A 123 -4.11 29.73 6.33
CA ASP A 123 -4.81 30.75 5.55
C ASP A 123 -5.71 30.09 4.46
N ASP A 124 -5.75 28.74 4.39
CA ASP A 124 -6.44 27.93 3.38
C ASP A 124 -5.96 28.21 1.96
N ASP A 125 -4.70 28.63 1.84
CA ASP A 125 -4.03 28.89 0.58
C ASP A 125 -3.37 27.61 0.03
N PRO A 126 -3.29 27.43 -1.30
CA PRO A 126 -2.68 26.27 -1.91
C PRO A 126 -1.18 26.15 -1.59
N VAL A 127 -0.75 24.98 -1.14
CA VAL A 127 0.67 24.63 -1.00
C VAL A 127 1.19 24.11 -2.35
N THR A 128 2.28 24.67 -2.84
CA THR A 128 2.95 24.23 -4.07
C THR A 128 4.26 23.51 -3.76
N ARG A 129 4.70 22.64 -4.66
CA ARG A 129 5.99 21.96 -4.60
C ARG A 129 6.66 21.93 -5.96
N GLN A 130 7.97 21.75 -5.99
CA GLN A 130 8.73 21.53 -7.23
C GLN A 130 9.04 20.04 -7.38
N ALA A 131 9.23 19.59 -8.62
CA ALA A 131 9.95 18.34 -8.86
C ALA A 131 11.44 18.63 -9.00
N GLY A 132 12.27 17.83 -8.38
CA GLY A 132 13.72 17.84 -8.53
C GLY A 132 14.20 16.56 -9.19
N LEU A 133 15.24 16.65 -10.01
CA LEU A 133 15.92 15.53 -10.63
C LEU A 133 17.43 15.67 -10.41
N LEU A 134 18.02 14.71 -9.71
CA LEU A 134 19.43 14.67 -9.33
C LEU A 134 20.13 13.59 -10.14
N LYS A 135 21.21 13.94 -10.82
CA LYS A 135 22.11 12.98 -11.47
C LYS A 135 23.10 12.44 -10.45
N LEU A 136 22.97 11.18 -10.09
CA LEU A 136 23.63 10.59 -8.92
C LEU A 136 25.15 10.57 -9.02
N ASN A 137 25.72 10.36 -10.21
CA ASN A 137 27.17 10.31 -10.39
C ASN A 137 27.86 11.67 -10.48
N THR A 138 27.14 12.76 -10.74
CA THR A 138 27.70 14.12 -10.91
C THR A 138 27.22 15.12 -9.86
N GLY A 139 26.08 14.89 -9.23
CA GLY A 139 25.41 15.85 -8.35
C GLY A 139 24.70 17.01 -9.09
N GLU A 140 24.60 16.93 -10.41
CA GLU A 140 23.84 17.89 -11.20
C GLU A 140 22.37 17.80 -10.88
N THR A 141 21.69 18.94 -10.66
CA THR A 141 20.28 19.01 -10.30
C THR A 141 19.50 19.86 -11.29
N LEU A 142 18.29 19.41 -11.59
CA LEU A 142 17.29 20.13 -12.36
C LEU A 142 16.03 20.28 -11.52
N THR A 143 15.26 21.35 -11.74
CA THR A 143 14.00 21.56 -11.01
C THR A 143 12.91 22.12 -11.90
N TRP A 144 11.66 21.77 -11.61
CA TRP A 144 10.46 22.26 -12.28
C TRP A 144 9.45 22.71 -11.23
N ASP A 145 8.97 23.94 -11.37
CA ASP A 145 7.98 24.53 -10.44
C ASP A 145 6.61 23.90 -10.62
N ASP A 146 5.78 24.01 -9.57
CA ASP A 146 4.36 23.59 -9.56
C ASP A 146 4.14 22.15 -10.01
N ALA A 147 4.97 21.22 -9.53
CA ALA A 147 4.85 19.82 -9.86
C ALA A 147 3.71 19.15 -9.08
N ASP A 148 2.91 18.36 -9.79
CA ASP A 148 1.91 17.46 -9.23
C ASP A 148 2.45 16.04 -9.16
N GLU A 149 2.96 15.54 -10.29
CA GLU A 149 3.39 14.17 -10.48
C GLU A 149 4.67 14.12 -11.33
N PHE A 150 5.46 13.09 -11.13
CA PHE A 150 6.58 12.76 -12.01
C PHE A 150 6.72 11.23 -12.13
N GLY A 151 7.42 10.76 -13.15
CA GLY A 151 7.72 9.34 -13.33
C GLY A 151 8.87 9.10 -14.30
N PHE A 152 9.56 7.96 -14.09
CA PHE A 152 10.57 7.44 -15.00
C PHE A 152 9.97 6.38 -15.94
N SER A 153 10.47 6.32 -17.18
CA SER A 153 10.26 5.15 -18.01
C SER A 153 11.08 3.98 -17.47
N GLU A 154 10.60 2.75 -17.61
CA GLU A 154 11.27 1.53 -17.15
C GLU A 154 12.69 1.40 -17.74
N THR A 155 12.87 1.86 -18.98
CA THR A 155 14.20 1.92 -19.63
C THR A 155 15.10 3.04 -19.13
N SER A 156 14.63 3.87 -18.20
CA SER A 156 15.32 5.10 -17.77
C SER A 156 15.72 6.06 -18.90
N SER A 157 15.10 5.93 -20.07
CA SER A 157 15.37 6.79 -21.21
C SER A 157 14.69 8.15 -21.10
N HIS A 158 13.54 8.18 -20.42
CA HIS A 158 12.70 9.37 -20.26
C HIS A 158 12.21 9.56 -18.83
N PHE A 159 11.88 10.81 -18.55
CA PHE A 159 11.31 11.25 -17.29
C PHE A 159 10.24 12.30 -17.59
N PHE A 160 9.09 12.25 -16.95
CA PHE A 160 8.10 13.30 -17.08
C PHE A 160 7.83 14.02 -15.76
N VAL A 161 7.44 15.29 -15.88
CA VAL A 161 6.88 16.10 -14.80
C VAL A 161 5.57 16.68 -15.26
N LYS A 162 4.47 16.34 -14.60
CA LYS A 162 3.15 16.93 -14.81
C LYS A 162 2.95 18.08 -13.83
N LYS A 163 2.49 19.22 -14.33
CA LYS A 163 2.20 20.41 -13.54
C LYS A 163 0.90 20.27 -12.77
N ARG A 164 0.84 20.91 -11.61
CA ARG A 164 -0.36 20.99 -10.78
C ARG A 164 -1.42 21.89 -11.41
N LYS A 165 -2.70 21.54 -11.26
CA LYS A 165 -3.81 22.41 -11.61
C LYS A 165 -3.83 23.63 -10.66
N VAL A 166 -3.75 24.83 -11.21
CA VAL A 166 -3.72 26.07 -10.44
C VAL A 166 -5.12 26.57 -10.10
N ASP A 167 -6.05 26.54 -11.08
CA ASP A 167 -7.42 26.97 -10.89
C ASP A 167 -8.35 25.76 -10.72
N ASN A 168 -8.71 25.44 -9.48
CA ASN A 168 -9.61 24.34 -9.17
C ASN A 168 -11.07 24.57 -9.62
N LYS A 169 -11.41 25.77 -10.10
CA LYS A 169 -12.73 26.10 -10.66
C LYS A 169 -12.76 26.04 -12.20
N ALA A 170 -11.60 25.84 -12.84
CA ALA A 170 -11.55 25.67 -14.29
C ALA A 170 -12.33 24.42 -14.72
N ASP A 171 -13.05 24.53 -15.83
CA ASP A 171 -13.85 23.44 -16.43
C ASP A 171 -13.00 22.46 -17.25
N HIS A 172 -11.74 22.30 -16.87
CA HIS A 172 -10.80 21.33 -17.43
C HIS A 172 -9.79 20.92 -16.36
N ASP A 173 -9.26 19.69 -16.45
CA ASP A 173 -8.28 19.16 -15.52
C ASP A 173 -6.86 19.09 -16.11
N GLY A 174 -6.73 19.29 -17.43
CA GLY A 174 -5.45 19.22 -18.12
C GLY A 174 -4.49 20.34 -17.74
N THR A 175 -3.23 19.98 -17.52
CA THR A 175 -2.11 20.85 -17.18
C THR A 175 -0.91 20.58 -18.10
N ASP A 176 0.15 21.35 -17.98
CA ASP A 176 1.36 21.12 -18.75
C ASP A 176 2.13 19.89 -18.24
N LEU A 177 2.59 19.05 -19.15
CA LEU A 177 3.52 17.96 -18.91
C LEU A 177 4.83 18.23 -19.63
N ILE A 178 5.94 18.11 -18.92
CA ILE A 178 7.30 18.21 -19.46
C ILE A 178 7.83 16.79 -19.59
N LEU A 179 8.11 16.34 -20.81
CA LEU A 179 8.75 15.07 -21.10
C LEU A 179 10.24 15.32 -21.39
N ARG A 180 11.12 14.77 -20.56
CA ARG A 180 12.56 14.91 -20.68
C ARG A 180 13.20 13.62 -21.15
N ASN A 181 14.00 13.70 -22.23
CA ASN A 181 14.92 12.64 -22.61
C ASN A 181 16.16 12.70 -21.72
N LEU A 182 16.40 11.64 -20.92
CA LEU A 182 17.48 11.61 -19.94
C LEU A 182 18.87 11.39 -20.57
N THR A 183 18.93 10.81 -21.76
CA THR A 183 20.16 10.57 -22.50
C THR A 183 20.64 11.80 -23.25
N GLU A 184 19.74 12.44 -24.02
CA GLU A 184 20.06 13.58 -24.88
C GLU A 184 19.86 14.94 -24.19
N GLY A 185 19.09 14.97 -23.11
CA GLY A 185 18.88 16.14 -22.24
C GLY A 185 17.93 17.18 -22.79
N PHE A 186 17.20 16.91 -23.89
CA PHE A 186 16.17 17.82 -24.36
C PHE A 186 14.82 17.60 -23.64
N GLU A 187 14.00 18.63 -23.65
CA GLU A 187 12.66 18.63 -23.05
C GLU A 187 11.60 18.95 -24.12
N GLU A 188 10.47 18.31 -24.00
CA GLU A 188 9.29 18.57 -24.78
C GLU A 188 8.13 18.97 -23.86
N LEU A 189 7.48 20.09 -24.17
CA LEU A 189 6.29 20.55 -23.44
C LEU A 189 5.03 20.05 -24.13
N ILE A 190 4.18 19.35 -23.39
CA ILE A 190 2.89 18.85 -23.84
C ILE A 190 1.81 19.55 -23.03
N GLY A 191 0.97 20.36 -23.67
CA GLY A 191 -0.05 21.14 -22.97
C GLY A 191 -1.31 20.35 -22.68
N SER A 192 -2.01 20.74 -21.61
CA SER A 192 -3.35 20.26 -21.24
C SER A 192 -3.44 18.75 -21.00
N VAL A 193 -2.40 18.12 -20.45
CA VAL A 193 -2.40 16.70 -20.10
C VAL A 193 -3.16 16.49 -18.78
N ASP A 194 -4.13 15.59 -18.77
CA ASP A 194 -4.89 15.21 -17.57
C ASP A 194 -4.26 13.98 -16.90
N GLU A 195 -4.08 12.88 -17.62
CA GLU A 195 -3.44 11.66 -17.14
C GLU A 195 -2.29 11.26 -18.07
N ALA A 196 -1.22 10.70 -17.53
CA ALA A 196 -0.09 10.20 -18.33
C ALA A 196 0.53 8.99 -17.65
N ASP A 197 0.90 7.96 -18.41
CA ASP A 197 1.53 6.76 -17.89
C ASP A 197 2.41 6.10 -18.95
N PHE A 198 3.56 5.57 -18.54
CA PHE A 198 4.42 4.77 -19.40
C PHE A 198 3.89 3.35 -19.54
N ASP A 199 4.16 2.73 -20.70
CA ASP A 199 3.95 1.29 -20.85
C ASP A 199 4.96 0.50 -19.98
N LYS A 200 4.63 -0.75 -19.68
CA LYS A 200 5.49 -1.63 -18.87
C LYS A 200 6.91 -1.80 -19.43
N ALA A 201 7.05 -1.74 -20.75
CA ALA A 201 8.37 -1.84 -21.40
C ALA A 201 9.18 -0.54 -21.36
N GLY A 202 8.58 0.58 -20.94
CA GLY A 202 9.22 1.89 -20.92
C GLY A 202 9.55 2.44 -22.32
N THR A 203 8.79 2.01 -23.33
CA THR A 203 9.01 2.39 -24.74
C THR A 203 8.00 3.41 -25.27
N HIS A 204 6.86 3.55 -24.60
CA HIS A 204 5.78 4.45 -24.96
C HIS A 204 5.26 5.22 -23.75
N LEU A 205 4.77 6.43 -24.01
CA LEU A 205 3.98 7.22 -23.08
C LEU A 205 2.56 7.37 -23.64
N ALA A 206 1.57 6.88 -22.91
CA ALA A 206 0.17 7.18 -23.17
C ALA A 206 -0.27 8.38 -22.33
N PHE A 207 -1.10 9.27 -22.88
CA PHE A 207 -1.64 10.39 -22.12
C PHE A 207 -2.99 10.84 -22.66
N THR A 208 -3.79 11.43 -21.78
CA THR A 208 -5.05 12.08 -22.11
C THR A 208 -4.88 13.59 -22.11
N VAL A 209 -5.66 14.27 -22.92
CA VAL A 209 -5.71 15.74 -22.98
C VAL A 209 -7.10 16.22 -22.59
N ASP A 210 -7.15 17.17 -21.66
CA ASP A 210 -8.37 17.91 -21.29
C ASP A 210 -8.11 19.42 -21.36
N ALA A 211 -8.34 19.99 -22.54
CA ALA A 211 -8.08 21.39 -22.85
C ALA A 211 -9.28 22.29 -22.53
N ALA A 212 -9.04 23.55 -22.21
CA ALA A 212 -10.09 24.52 -21.85
C ALA A 212 -11.14 24.72 -22.96
N ASP A 213 -10.74 24.67 -24.24
CA ASP A 213 -11.63 24.81 -25.40
C ASP A 213 -12.17 23.46 -25.91
N LYS A 214 -11.72 22.35 -25.32
CA LYS A 214 -12.06 20.97 -25.66
C LYS A 214 -11.66 20.54 -27.10
N ASP A 215 -11.06 21.40 -27.90
CA ASP A 215 -10.76 21.07 -29.32
C ASP A 215 -9.58 20.09 -29.47
N GLY A 216 -8.70 20.03 -28.44
CA GLY A 216 -7.57 19.11 -28.42
C GLY A 216 -7.80 17.85 -27.58
N ASN A 217 -8.99 17.69 -26.98
CA ASN A 217 -9.28 16.54 -26.10
C ASN A 217 -9.11 15.22 -26.86
N GLY A 218 -8.53 14.25 -26.19
CA GLY A 218 -8.24 12.95 -26.79
C GLY A 218 -7.33 12.08 -25.94
N VAL A 219 -7.05 10.91 -26.45
CA VAL A 219 -6.03 9.99 -25.93
C VAL A 219 -4.93 9.82 -26.98
N TYR A 220 -3.69 9.92 -26.54
CA TYR A 220 -2.52 9.99 -27.39
C TYR A 220 -1.45 9.01 -26.92
N LEU A 221 -0.58 8.61 -27.86
CA LEU A 221 0.55 7.73 -27.62
C LEU A 221 1.81 8.35 -28.23
N ILE A 222 2.91 8.39 -27.50
CA ILE A 222 4.24 8.77 -27.98
C ILE A 222 5.13 7.53 -27.94
N ASN A 223 5.78 7.21 -29.04
CA ASN A 223 6.89 6.29 -29.06
C ASN A 223 8.16 7.03 -28.63
N LEU A 224 8.77 6.60 -27.53
CA LEU A 224 9.87 7.32 -26.88
C LEU A 224 11.18 7.28 -27.69
N ASP A 225 11.42 6.20 -28.47
CA ASP A 225 12.63 6.06 -29.28
C ASP A 225 12.62 6.98 -30.51
N THR A 226 11.45 7.17 -31.11
CA THR A 226 11.31 7.90 -32.38
C THR A 226 10.72 9.28 -32.22
N GLY A 227 10.11 9.60 -31.08
CA GLY A 227 9.32 10.81 -30.87
C GLY A 227 7.99 10.82 -31.65
N ALA A 228 7.62 9.72 -32.31
CA ALA A 228 6.42 9.67 -33.13
C ALA A 228 5.17 9.68 -32.26
N ARG A 229 4.24 10.58 -32.58
CA ARG A 229 2.95 10.74 -31.90
C ARG A 229 1.82 10.15 -32.68
N ARG A 230 0.86 9.53 -31.98
CA ARG A 230 -0.36 8.99 -32.55
C ARG A 230 -1.56 9.37 -31.69
N GLY A 231 -2.57 10.01 -32.26
CA GLY A 231 -3.89 10.12 -31.66
C GLY A 231 -4.61 8.77 -31.75
N LEU A 232 -5.11 8.27 -30.66
CA LEU A 232 -5.86 7.02 -30.61
C LEU A 232 -7.36 7.27 -30.75
N ASP A 233 -7.85 8.31 -30.10
CA ASP A 233 -9.22 8.82 -30.19
C ASP A 233 -9.22 10.33 -29.92
N ASN A 234 -10.21 11.05 -30.51
CA ASN A 234 -10.34 12.49 -30.30
C ASN A 234 -11.83 12.90 -30.34
N ALA A 235 -12.28 13.50 -29.25
CA ALA A 235 -13.63 14.04 -29.08
C ALA A 235 -13.59 15.19 -28.07
N LYS A 236 -14.65 16.03 -28.03
CA LYS A 236 -14.71 17.16 -27.09
C LYS A 236 -14.95 16.73 -25.62
N GLU A 237 -15.29 15.48 -25.41
CA GLU A 237 -15.55 14.87 -24.11
C GLU A 237 -14.25 14.74 -23.31
N ARG A 238 -14.34 14.57 -22.00
CA ARG A 238 -13.20 14.27 -21.13
C ARG A 238 -12.81 12.81 -21.24
N TYR A 239 -11.50 12.55 -21.14
CA TYR A 239 -10.91 11.23 -21.06
C TYR A 239 -10.33 11.01 -19.67
N ALA A 240 -10.69 9.90 -19.02
CA ALA A 240 -10.26 9.57 -17.68
C ALA A 240 -10.02 8.06 -17.49
N ARG A 241 -9.27 7.68 -16.46
CA ARG A 241 -8.94 6.28 -16.17
C ARG A 241 -8.11 5.62 -17.25
N LEU A 242 -7.08 6.31 -17.73
CA LEU A 242 -6.08 5.74 -18.61
C LEU A 242 -5.43 4.53 -17.93
N THR A 243 -5.51 3.35 -18.55
CA THR A 243 -5.07 2.12 -17.91
C THR A 243 -4.44 1.17 -18.92
N TRP A 244 -3.17 0.86 -18.71
CA TRP A 244 -2.46 -0.18 -19.44
C TRP A 244 -2.86 -1.59 -18.95
N SER A 245 -2.81 -2.56 -19.85
CA SER A 245 -2.82 -3.98 -19.45
C SER A 245 -1.53 -4.35 -18.71
N GLU A 246 -1.54 -5.46 -17.99
CA GLU A 246 -0.38 -5.92 -17.21
C GLU A 246 0.88 -6.12 -18.07
N GLU A 247 0.71 -6.56 -19.32
CA GLU A 247 1.84 -6.74 -20.26
C GLU A 247 2.17 -5.48 -21.07
N GLY A 248 1.40 -4.39 -20.93
CA GLY A 248 1.66 -3.12 -21.59
C GLY A 248 1.29 -3.07 -23.08
N GLU A 249 0.57 -4.08 -23.59
CA GLU A 249 0.20 -4.16 -25.01
C GLU A 249 -1.17 -3.56 -25.32
N ALA A 250 -2.05 -3.53 -24.33
CA ALA A 250 -3.41 -3.00 -24.44
C ALA A 250 -3.60 -1.77 -23.56
N LEU A 251 -4.48 -0.86 -24.00
CA LEU A 251 -4.80 0.39 -23.30
C LEU A 251 -6.30 0.57 -23.21
N ALA A 252 -6.81 1.07 -22.10
CA ALA A 252 -8.21 1.42 -21.94
C ALA A 252 -8.37 2.82 -21.35
N VAL A 253 -9.49 3.47 -21.65
CA VAL A 253 -9.84 4.78 -21.11
C VAL A 253 -11.36 4.96 -21.12
N LEU A 254 -11.87 5.74 -20.20
CA LEU A 254 -13.26 6.20 -20.18
C LEU A 254 -13.33 7.58 -20.86
N ARG A 255 -14.32 7.76 -21.77
CA ARG A 255 -14.60 9.02 -22.44
C ARG A 255 -16.04 9.43 -22.19
N GLY A 256 -16.28 10.63 -21.69
CA GLY A 256 -17.64 11.09 -21.44
C GLY A 256 -17.77 12.52 -20.96
N ASP A 257 -19.01 13.00 -20.98
CA ASP A 257 -19.39 14.30 -20.46
C ASP A 257 -20.44 14.17 -19.35
N LYS A 258 -20.51 15.18 -18.52
CA LYS A 258 -21.54 15.30 -17.48
C LYS A 258 -22.80 15.95 -18.09
N PRO A 259 -23.92 15.22 -18.18
CA PRO A 259 -25.15 15.80 -18.68
C PRO A 259 -25.69 16.87 -17.72
N GLU A 260 -26.46 17.81 -18.26
CA GLU A 260 -27.07 18.88 -17.47
C GLU A 260 -27.97 18.30 -16.35
N LYS A 261 -27.80 18.79 -15.13
CA LYS A 261 -28.54 18.35 -13.92
C LYS A 261 -28.34 16.89 -13.54
N LYS A 262 -27.27 16.27 -13.96
CA LYS A 262 -26.89 14.92 -13.54
C LYS A 262 -25.61 14.96 -12.69
N VAL A 263 -25.49 14.00 -11.76
CA VAL A 263 -24.34 13.93 -10.86
C VAL A 263 -23.13 13.28 -11.53
N GLU A 264 -23.38 12.18 -12.25
CA GLU A 264 -22.32 11.36 -12.86
C GLU A 264 -22.13 11.72 -14.35
N ARG A 265 -20.91 11.48 -14.86
CA ARG A 265 -20.63 11.53 -16.31
C ARG A 265 -21.25 10.31 -17.00
N GLU A 266 -21.71 10.49 -18.23
CA GLU A 266 -22.08 9.37 -19.10
C GLU A 266 -20.86 8.95 -19.91
N ASN A 267 -20.16 7.94 -19.44
CA ASN A 267 -18.91 7.48 -20.03
C ASN A 267 -19.13 6.37 -21.07
N THR A 268 -18.29 6.40 -22.09
CA THR A 268 -18.03 5.32 -23.05
C THR A 268 -16.65 4.73 -22.72
N LEU A 269 -16.56 3.43 -22.51
CA LEU A 269 -15.28 2.72 -22.38
C LEU A 269 -14.69 2.49 -23.78
N LEU A 270 -13.45 2.90 -23.98
CA LEU A 270 -12.65 2.66 -25.17
C LEU A 270 -11.56 1.64 -24.81
N ALA A 271 -11.53 0.50 -25.47
CA ALA A 271 -10.56 -0.57 -25.25
C ALA A 271 -9.74 -0.85 -26.52
N PHE A 272 -8.45 -0.58 -26.47
CA PHE A 272 -7.46 -0.80 -27.50
C PHE A 272 -6.68 -2.08 -27.19
N ALA A 273 -7.07 -3.22 -27.75
CA ALA A 273 -6.52 -4.54 -27.37
C ALA A 273 -5.07 -4.78 -27.83
N ASP A 274 -4.61 -4.08 -28.86
CA ASP A 274 -3.23 -4.11 -29.39
C ASP A 274 -2.85 -2.70 -29.80
N VAL A 275 -2.58 -1.85 -28.82
CA VAL A 275 -2.35 -0.43 -29.06
C VAL A 275 -0.96 -0.16 -29.67
N LEU A 276 0.00 -1.03 -29.45
CA LEU A 276 1.38 -0.87 -29.96
C LEU A 276 1.53 -1.41 -31.38
N GLY A 277 0.91 -2.54 -31.72
CA GLY A 277 1.07 -3.23 -33.01
C GLY A 277 0.02 -2.85 -34.04
N ASN A 278 -1.23 -2.80 -33.67
CA ASN A 278 -2.35 -2.67 -34.61
C ASN A 278 -3.01 -1.28 -34.55
N ARG A 279 -3.45 -0.77 -35.71
CA ARG A 279 -4.15 0.51 -35.83
C ARG A 279 -5.67 0.32 -35.90
N GLU A 280 -6.18 -0.74 -35.30
CA GLU A 280 -7.62 -0.97 -35.24
C GLU A 280 -8.33 0.05 -34.35
N ALA A 281 -9.58 0.34 -34.70
CA ALA A 281 -10.42 1.18 -33.85
C ALA A 281 -10.68 0.46 -32.51
N PRO A 282 -10.84 1.20 -31.40
CA PRO A 282 -11.11 0.58 -30.11
C PRO A 282 -12.43 -0.18 -30.10
N VAL A 283 -12.52 -1.23 -29.31
CA VAL A 283 -13.80 -1.80 -28.93
C VAL A 283 -14.44 -0.83 -27.94
N THR A 284 -15.68 -0.42 -28.23
CA THR A 284 -16.40 0.58 -27.43
C THR A 284 -17.54 -0.06 -26.66
N PHE A 285 -17.76 0.42 -25.43
CA PHE A 285 -18.89 0.03 -24.59
C PHE A 285 -19.55 1.28 -24.00
N THR A 286 -20.87 1.24 -23.93
CA THR A 286 -21.70 2.21 -23.25
C THR A 286 -22.54 1.52 -22.17
N SER A 287 -23.23 2.26 -21.32
CA SER A 287 -24.16 1.68 -20.36
C SER A 287 -25.26 0.83 -21.02
N ALA A 288 -25.65 1.15 -22.25
CA ALA A 288 -26.65 0.39 -23.03
C ALA A 288 -26.20 -1.03 -23.41
N ASP A 289 -24.91 -1.35 -23.32
CA ASP A 289 -24.36 -2.66 -23.65
C ASP A 289 -24.55 -3.70 -22.53
N GLY A 290 -25.25 -3.33 -21.44
CA GLY A 290 -25.66 -4.27 -20.40
C GLY A 290 -25.56 -3.77 -18.94
N ALA A 291 -25.28 -2.50 -18.70
CA ALA A 291 -25.40 -1.93 -17.36
C ALA A 291 -26.89 -1.91 -16.91
N PRO A 292 -27.17 -1.92 -15.61
CA PRO A 292 -28.55 -1.76 -15.13
C PRO A 292 -29.21 -0.47 -15.64
N ASP A 293 -30.53 -0.49 -15.80
CA ASP A 293 -31.27 0.68 -16.25
C ASP A 293 -31.02 1.90 -15.35
N GLY A 294 -30.68 3.04 -15.95
CA GLY A 294 -30.36 4.26 -15.22
C GLY A 294 -28.96 4.30 -14.58
N TRP A 295 -28.10 3.33 -14.91
CA TRP A 295 -26.71 3.33 -14.45
C TRP A 295 -25.74 3.78 -15.54
N VAL A 296 -24.58 4.28 -15.14
CA VAL A 296 -23.50 4.73 -16.02
C VAL A 296 -22.20 3.97 -15.71
N LEU A 297 -21.27 3.98 -16.68
CA LEU A 297 -19.88 3.60 -16.43
C LEU A 297 -19.22 4.75 -15.65
N SER A 298 -18.64 4.46 -14.51
CA SER A 298 -18.18 5.48 -13.56
C SER A 298 -16.67 5.57 -13.50
N GLU A 299 -16.15 6.78 -13.60
CA GLU A 299 -14.73 7.10 -13.37
C GLU A 299 -14.35 7.09 -11.88
N LYS A 300 -15.31 6.98 -10.95
CA LYS A 300 -15.05 6.96 -9.51
C LYS A 300 -14.49 5.63 -9.01
N GLY A 301 -14.58 4.57 -9.80
CA GLY A 301 -13.99 3.27 -9.49
C GLY A 301 -12.83 2.90 -10.41
N SER A 302 -12.29 1.70 -10.21
CA SER A 302 -11.17 1.19 -10.97
C SER A 302 -11.58 0.73 -12.38
N LEU A 303 -10.67 0.87 -13.34
CA LEU A 303 -10.70 0.23 -14.63
C LEU A 303 -9.50 -0.73 -14.70
N VAL A 304 -9.74 -2.03 -14.90
CA VAL A 304 -8.70 -3.06 -14.79
C VAL A 304 -8.85 -4.09 -15.90
N TRP A 305 -7.77 -4.43 -16.57
CA TRP A 305 -7.70 -5.53 -17.51
C TRP A 305 -7.59 -6.88 -16.76
N ASN A 306 -8.20 -7.93 -17.32
CA ASN A 306 -7.82 -9.28 -16.92
C ASN A 306 -6.44 -9.63 -17.51
N ALA A 307 -5.83 -10.70 -16.98
CA ALA A 307 -4.46 -11.06 -17.32
C ALA A 307 -4.20 -11.33 -18.82
N ASP A 308 -5.20 -11.83 -19.55
CA ASP A 308 -5.07 -12.16 -20.98
C ASP A 308 -5.55 -11.05 -21.93
N GLY A 309 -5.95 -9.88 -21.41
CA GLY A 309 -6.38 -8.74 -22.22
C GLY A 309 -7.70 -8.92 -22.97
N THR A 310 -8.51 -9.93 -22.61
CA THR A 310 -9.78 -10.23 -23.32
C THR A 310 -11.01 -9.56 -22.71
N SER A 311 -10.88 -9.08 -21.48
CA SER A 311 -11.95 -8.44 -20.72
C SER A 311 -11.42 -7.30 -19.84
N LEU A 312 -12.31 -6.36 -19.56
CA LEU A 312 -12.07 -5.25 -18.62
C LEU A 312 -13.07 -5.33 -17.48
N PHE A 313 -12.64 -4.95 -16.29
CA PHE A 313 -13.51 -4.72 -15.15
C PHE A 313 -13.66 -3.22 -14.98
N VAL A 314 -14.88 -2.74 -15.11
CA VAL A 314 -15.24 -1.32 -15.07
C VAL A 314 -16.21 -1.08 -13.93
N ALA A 315 -16.09 0.07 -13.31
CA ALA A 315 -17.02 0.50 -12.28
C ALA A 315 -18.33 1.00 -12.91
N THR A 316 -19.44 0.64 -12.32
CA THR A 316 -20.78 1.16 -12.66
C THR A 316 -21.41 1.83 -11.45
N LYS A 317 -22.30 2.79 -11.68
CA LYS A 317 -22.97 3.56 -10.66
C LYS A 317 -24.32 4.05 -11.14
N ALA A 318 -25.29 4.09 -10.23
CA ALA A 318 -26.59 4.72 -10.52
C ALA A 318 -26.40 6.20 -10.85
N GLN A 319 -27.11 6.70 -11.86
CA GLN A 319 -27.15 8.11 -12.22
C GLN A 319 -28.17 8.82 -11.34
N ASP A 320 -27.71 9.81 -10.59
CA ASP A 320 -28.57 10.66 -9.77
C ASP A 320 -28.78 12.01 -10.42
N ASP A 321 -29.90 12.65 -10.08
CA ASP A 321 -30.12 14.05 -10.41
C ASP A 321 -29.39 14.96 -9.42
N GLU A 322 -28.84 16.07 -9.92
CA GLU A 322 -28.32 17.11 -9.05
C GLU A 322 -29.45 17.64 -8.15
N LEU A 323 -29.13 17.82 -6.87
CA LEU A 323 -30.06 18.49 -5.98
C LEU A 323 -30.25 19.92 -6.44
N GLU A 324 -31.52 20.40 -6.48
CA GLU A 324 -31.79 21.80 -6.78
C GLU A 324 -31.09 22.68 -5.75
N ASP A 325 -30.44 23.75 -6.24
CA ASP A 325 -29.81 24.73 -5.36
C ASP A 325 -30.91 25.29 -4.40
N TRP A 326 -30.59 25.27 -3.12
CA TRP A 326 -31.43 25.95 -2.13
C TRP A 326 -31.47 27.43 -2.52
N PRO A 327 -32.67 28.08 -2.44
CA PRO A 327 -32.74 29.51 -2.65
C PRO A 327 -31.79 30.21 -1.65
N GLU A 328 -31.08 31.22 -2.12
CA GLU A 328 -30.05 32.01 -1.38
C GLU A 328 -30.62 32.76 -0.15
N GLU A 329 -31.82 32.44 0.32
CA GLU A 329 -32.36 33.01 1.53
C GLU A 329 -31.68 32.37 2.74
N ASP A 330 -31.22 33.20 3.67
CA ASP A 330 -30.62 32.89 4.98
C ASP A 330 -31.58 32.12 5.92
N LEU A 331 -32.13 31.01 5.45
CA LEU A 331 -32.88 30.11 6.29
C LEU A 331 -31.92 29.22 7.06
N PRO A 332 -31.98 29.22 8.40
CA PRO A 332 -31.12 28.33 9.16
C PRO A 332 -31.44 26.88 8.79
N LEU A 333 -30.44 26.19 8.21
CA LEU A 333 -30.54 24.76 7.97
C LEU A 333 -30.79 24.05 9.30
N ALA A 334 -31.81 23.21 9.34
CA ALA A 334 -32.06 22.38 10.52
C ALA A 334 -30.94 21.33 10.63
N ASP A 335 -30.14 21.42 11.68
CA ASP A 335 -29.14 20.38 12.04
C ASP A 335 -29.90 19.26 12.80
N VAL A 336 -30.42 18.31 12.02
CA VAL A 336 -31.21 17.19 12.54
C VAL A 336 -30.62 15.86 12.12
N ASN A 337 -30.24 15.04 13.09
CA ASN A 337 -29.88 13.64 12.89
C ASN A 337 -31.12 12.76 13.16
N ILE A 338 -31.54 11.98 12.16
CA ILE A 338 -32.64 11.04 12.28
C ILE A 338 -32.05 9.66 12.57
N TRP A 339 -32.40 9.10 13.73
CA TRP A 339 -32.03 7.75 14.14
C TRP A 339 -33.20 6.81 13.91
N HIS A 340 -32.94 5.74 13.13
CA HIS A 340 -33.93 4.71 12.89
C HIS A 340 -33.42 3.35 13.35
N TRP A 341 -34.27 2.58 14.01
CA TRP A 341 -33.87 1.28 14.57
C TRP A 341 -33.53 0.19 13.52
N GLN A 342 -33.90 0.42 12.27
CA GLN A 342 -33.54 -0.45 11.13
C GLN A 342 -32.32 0.04 10.35
N ASP A 343 -31.66 1.09 10.79
CA ASP A 343 -30.44 1.54 10.16
C ASP A 343 -29.36 0.48 10.36
N ASP A 344 -28.73 0.06 9.28
CA ASP A 344 -27.63 -0.92 9.30
C ASP A 344 -26.40 -0.40 10.06
N ARG A 345 -26.25 0.91 10.15
CA ARG A 345 -25.13 1.59 10.81
C ARG A 345 -25.62 2.77 11.62
N ILE A 346 -25.00 3.00 12.78
CA ILE A 346 -25.30 4.17 13.62
C ILE A 346 -24.93 5.47 12.91
N GLN A 347 -25.56 6.60 13.27
CA GLN A 347 -25.38 7.90 12.62
C GLN A 347 -23.93 8.36 12.57
N ALA A 348 -23.13 8.13 13.61
CA ALA A 348 -21.71 8.48 13.61
C ALA A 348 -20.91 7.73 12.53
N GLN A 349 -21.22 6.46 12.30
CA GLN A 349 -20.60 5.66 11.22
C GLN A 349 -21.08 6.14 9.85
N GLN A 350 -22.39 6.44 9.69
CA GLN A 350 -22.95 7.00 8.45
C GLN A 350 -22.29 8.33 8.09
N GLN A 351 -22.09 9.24 9.06
CA GLN A 351 -21.40 10.51 8.83
C GLN A 351 -19.95 10.32 8.39
N GLN A 352 -19.21 9.41 9.02
CA GLN A 352 -17.83 9.12 8.64
C GLN A 352 -17.71 8.47 7.26
N SER A 353 -18.67 7.64 6.89
CA SER A 353 -18.67 6.93 5.62
C SER A 353 -19.38 7.67 4.49
N ALA A 354 -20.04 8.80 4.76
CA ALA A 354 -20.92 9.51 3.82
C ALA A 354 -20.25 9.82 2.46
N SER A 355 -18.99 10.25 2.46
CA SER A 355 -18.26 10.51 1.21
C SER A 355 -18.00 9.21 0.44
N ARG A 356 -17.56 8.15 1.12
CA ARG A 356 -17.33 6.84 0.53
C ARG A 356 -18.64 6.25 -0.04
N ASP A 357 -19.74 6.37 0.70
CA ASP A 357 -21.03 5.82 0.28
C ASP A 357 -21.59 6.57 -0.95
N ARG A 358 -21.44 7.90 -0.99
CA ARG A 358 -21.82 8.70 -2.17
C ARG A 358 -20.99 8.37 -3.41
N ASN A 359 -19.73 7.95 -3.23
CA ASN A 359 -18.81 7.59 -4.32
C ASN A 359 -18.75 6.07 -4.56
N ARG A 360 -19.60 5.27 -3.90
CA ARG A 360 -19.63 3.82 -4.08
C ARG A 360 -19.94 3.47 -5.52
N THR A 361 -19.19 2.52 -6.03
CA THR A 361 -19.35 1.96 -7.38
C THR A 361 -19.43 0.43 -7.29
N TYR A 362 -19.90 -0.18 -8.35
CA TYR A 362 -20.11 -1.62 -8.44
C TYR A 362 -19.40 -2.15 -9.68
N VAL A 363 -18.66 -3.23 -9.52
CA VAL A 363 -17.88 -3.80 -10.61
C VAL A 363 -18.77 -4.51 -11.63
N ALA A 364 -18.47 -4.30 -12.91
CA ALA A 364 -19.03 -5.01 -14.04
C ALA A 364 -17.92 -5.52 -14.97
N ALA A 365 -18.14 -6.62 -15.67
CA ALA A 365 -17.23 -7.15 -16.67
C ALA A 365 -17.62 -6.66 -18.07
N ALA A 366 -16.70 -6.04 -18.80
CA ALA A 366 -16.84 -5.70 -20.22
C ALA A 366 -16.04 -6.70 -21.07
N ASN A 367 -16.72 -7.57 -21.80
CA ASN A 367 -16.08 -8.61 -22.60
C ASN A 367 -15.90 -8.12 -24.06
N LEU A 368 -14.66 -8.07 -24.54
CA LEU A 368 -14.32 -7.51 -25.85
C LEU A 368 -14.92 -8.31 -27.01
N ALA A 369 -14.95 -9.64 -26.90
CA ALA A 369 -15.44 -10.51 -27.98
C ALA A 369 -16.96 -10.42 -28.16
N THR A 370 -17.72 -10.35 -27.06
CA THR A 370 -19.19 -10.32 -27.12
C THR A 370 -19.75 -8.91 -27.16
N LYS A 371 -18.93 -7.90 -26.87
CA LYS A 371 -19.30 -6.47 -26.72
C LYS A 371 -20.45 -6.28 -25.73
N ARG A 372 -20.39 -6.97 -24.58
CA ARG A 372 -21.39 -6.89 -23.52
C ARG A 372 -20.76 -6.49 -22.21
N ILE A 373 -21.51 -5.73 -21.45
CA ILE A 373 -21.26 -5.45 -20.06
C ILE A 373 -22.12 -6.37 -19.21
N VAL A 374 -21.53 -7.00 -18.20
CA VAL A 374 -22.17 -7.89 -17.27
C VAL A 374 -21.98 -7.38 -15.86
N PRO A 375 -23.02 -6.87 -15.17
CA PRO A 375 -22.93 -6.46 -13.77
C PRO A 375 -22.57 -7.64 -12.88
N LEU A 376 -21.57 -7.49 -12.02
CA LEU A 376 -21.13 -8.53 -11.09
C LEU A 376 -21.51 -8.21 -9.65
N ALA A 377 -21.52 -6.93 -9.30
CA ALA A 377 -21.85 -6.39 -7.98
C ALA A 377 -23.11 -5.52 -8.02
N ASP A 378 -23.76 -5.37 -6.89
CA ASP A 378 -24.91 -4.51 -6.65
C ASP A 378 -25.01 -4.10 -5.17
N ASP A 379 -26.12 -3.44 -4.77
CA ASP A 379 -26.34 -3.02 -3.39
C ASP A 379 -26.41 -4.18 -2.38
N GLU A 380 -26.87 -5.36 -2.80
CA GLU A 380 -26.96 -6.53 -1.91
C GLU A 380 -25.60 -7.20 -1.72
N MET A 381 -24.76 -7.14 -2.74
CA MET A 381 -23.40 -7.71 -2.75
C MET A 381 -22.43 -6.72 -3.37
N PRO A 382 -22.05 -5.68 -2.64
CA PRO A 382 -21.20 -4.60 -3.19
C PRO A 382 -19.74 -5.00 -3.38
N GLN A 383 -19.28 -6.02 -2.68
CA GLN A 383 -17.90 -6.47 -2.73
C GLN A 383 -17.77 -7.72 -3.60
N VAL A 384 -17.12 -7.58 -4.72
CA VAL A 384 -16.78 -8.68 -5.62
C VAL A 384 -15.30 -8.60 -5.97
N GLN A 385 -14.57 -9.65 -5.62
CA GLN A 385 -13.19 -9.84 -6.03
C GLN A 385 -13.17 -10.69 -7.29
N VAL A 386 -12.67 -10.16 -8.39
CA VAL A 386 -12.56 -10.90 -9.65
C VAL A 386 -11.26 -11.68 -9.66
N THR A 387 -11.30 -12.92 -10.19
CA THR A 387 -10.10 -13.73 -10.42
C THR A 387 -9.22 -13.08 -11.49
N ARG A 388 -7.90 -13.28 -11.41
CA ARG A 388 -6.93 -12.62 -12.28
C ARG A 388 -7.15 -12.96 -13.77
N ASP A 389 -7.54 -14.19 -14.07
CA ASP A 389 -7.91 -14.62 -15.42
C ASP A 389 -9.23 -14.00 -15.89
N GLY A 390 -9.97 -13.36 -15.00
CA GLY A 390 -11.24 -12.71 -15.30
C GLY A 390 -12.41 -13.66 -15.50
N ARG A 391 -12.24 -14.97 -15.25
CA ARG A 391 -13.26 -15.98 -15.53
C ARG A 391 -14.36 -16.00 -14.47
N TRP A 392 -13.99 -15.75 -13.21
CA TRP A 392 -14.86 -15.81 -12.06
C TRP A 392 -14.79 -14.57 -11.20
N GLY A 393 -15.84 -14.31 -10.45
CA GLY A 393 -15.87 -13.39 -9.32
C GLY A 393 -16.21 -14.13 -8.03
N ILE A 394 -15.64 -13.68 -6.92
CA ILE A 394 -16.03 -14.09 -5.57
C ILE A 394 -16.71 -12.90 -4.91
N GLY A 395 -18.00 -13.00 -4.68
CA GLY A 395 -18.81 -11.98 -4.03
C GLY A 395 -19.07 -12.31 -2.58
N ALA A 396 -19.08 -11.29 -1.71
CA ALA A 396 -19.44 -11.44 -0.30
C ALA A 396 -20.70 -10.63 0.02
N ASN A 397 -21.66 -11.27 0.72
CA ASN A 397 -22.86 -10.65 1.26
C ASN A 397 -22.93 -10.85 2.76
N ASP A 398 -22.74 -9.78 3.51
CA ASP A 398 -22.74 -9.74 4.98
C ASP A 398 -24.05 -9.26 5.59
N ARG A 399 -25.02 -8.80 4.78
CA ARG A 399 -26.24 -8.13 5.23
C ARG A 399 -27.06 -8.92 6.26
N ALA A 400 -27.10 -10.26 6.13
CA ALA A 400 -27.83 -11.11 7.06
C ALA A 400 -27.14 -11.22 8.44
N TYR A 401 -25.89 -10.80 8.54
CA TYR A 401 -25.02 -11.02 9.69
C TYR A 401 -24.61 -9.73 10.39
N ILE A 402 -24.94 -8.56 9.87
CA ILE A 402 -24.60 -7.25 10.46
C ILE A 402 -25.05 -7.22 11.93
N SER A 403 -24.10 -7.06 12.85
CA SER A 403 -24.35 -7.09 14.28
C SER A 403 -23.18 -6.48 15.05
N ASP A 404 -23.48 -5.65 16.07
CA ASP A 404 -22.46 -5.12 16.99
C ASP A 404 -21.93 -6.16 17.99
N TRP A 405 -22.55 -7.36 18.03
CA TRP A 405 -22.31 -8.37 19.05
C TRP A 405 -21.77 -9.69 18.52
N LYS A 406 -21.79 -9.88 17.22
CA LYS A 406 -21.34 -11.10 16.56
C LYS A 406 -20.18 -10.77 15.63
N PRO A 407 -19.30 -11.76 15.35
CA PRO A 407 -18.27 -11.59 14.32
C PRO A 407 -18.89 -11.30 12.95
N ASP A 408 -18.08 -10.72 12.06
CA ASP A 408 -18.46 -10.30 10.70
C ASP A 408 -18.54 -11.52 9.76
N PHE A 409 -19.63 -12.27 9.83
CA PHE A 409 -19.91 -13.35 8.89
C PHE A 409 -20.38 -12.82 7.54
N ALA A 410 -20.11 -13.57 6.48
CA ALA A 410 -20.70 -13.32 5.16
C ALA A 410 -21.03 -14.63 4.44
N ASP A 411 -21.98 -14.55 3.52
CA ASP A 411 -22.22 -15.57 2.51
C ASP A 411 -21.38 -15.29 1.28
N TYR A 412 -20.71 -16.31 0.75
CA TYR A 412 -19.82 -16.16 -0.41
C TYR A 412 -20.40 -16.81 -1.64
N TYR A 413 -20.35 -16.08 -2.74
CA TYR A 413 -20.91 -16.47 -4.02
C TYR A 413 -19.83 -16.54 -5.08
N ARG A 414 -19.83 -17.60 -5.89
CA ARG A 414 -19.12 -17.67 -7.15
C ARG A 414 -19.96 -17.00 -8.23
N ILE A 415 -19.38 -16.11 -9.00
CA ILE A 415 -20.03 -15.33 -10.05
C ILE A 415 -19.39 -15.65 -11.40
N ASP A 416 -20.18 -16.07 -12.37
CA ASP A 416 -19.70 -16.19 -13.76
C ASP A 416 -19.63 -14.79 -14.39
N THR A 417 -18.44 -14.32 -14.69
CA THR A 417 -18.22 -12.97 -15.23
C THR A 417 -18.81 -12.75 -16.63
N ARG A 418 -19.15 -13.82 -17.35
CA ARG A 418 -19.75 -13.75 -18.68
C ARG A 418 -21.28 -13.65 -18.65
N THR A 419 -21.91 -14.12 -17.59
CA THR A 419 -23.38 -14.14 -17.47
C THR A 419 -23.92 -13.35 -16.29
N GLY A 420 -23.10 -13.12 -15.26
CA GLY A 420 -23.53 -12.52 -13.99
C GLY A 420 -24.21 -13.50 -13.05
N ASP A 421 -24.30 -14.79 -13.43
CA ASP A 421 -24.94 -15.81 -12.60
C ASP A 421 -24.17 -16.02 -11.30
N ARG A 422 -24.88 -16.01 -10.17
CA ARG A 422 -24.36 -16.13 -8.82
C ARG A 422 -24.73 -17.47 -8.22
N ALA A 423 -23.76 -18.18 -7.67
CA ALA A 423 -23.96 -19.46 -6.98
C ALA A 423 -23.36 -19.37 -5.58
N LEU A 424 -24.21 -19.51 -4.55
CA LEU A 424 -23.76 -19.62 -3.16
C LEU A 424 -22.87 -20.86 -3.01
N PHE A 425 -21.67 -20.72 -2.44
CA PHE A 425 -20.76 -21.83 -2.14
C PHE A 425 -20.31 -21.90 -0.68
N LEU A 426 -20.36 -20.79 0.06
CA LEU A 426 -20.13 -20.75 1.51
C LEU A 426 -21.22 -19.92 2.18
N GLU A 427 -21.78 -20.46 3.26
CA GLU A 427 -22.79 -19.80 4.08
C GLU A 427 -22.20 -19.47 5.45
N ALA A 428 -22.45 -18.27 5.96
CA ALA A 428 -22.02 -17.82 7.28
C ALA A 428 -20.52 -18.05 7.56
N GLN A 429 -19.65 -17.66 6.64
CA GLN A 429 -18.21 -17.82 6.77
C GLN A 429 -17.57 -16.59 7.38
N LEU A 430 -16.75 -16.79 8.42
CA LEU A 430 -16.03 -15.71 9.13
C LEU A 430 -14.66 -15.45 8.52
N ASN A 431 -13.82 -16.50 8.44
CA ASN A 431 -12.42 -16.35 8.08
C ASN A 431 -12.16 -16.90 6.66
N THR A 432 -11.82 -15.99 5.74
CA THR A 432 -11.35 -16.35 4.40
C THR A 432 -9.86 -16.10 4.27
N LEU A 433 -9.17 -16.91 3.49
CA LEU A 433 -7.72 -16.88 3.31
C LEU A 433 -7.31 -16.41 1.90
N GLY A 434 -8.30 -16.17 1.02
CA GLY A 434 -8.11 -15.49 -0.26
C GLY A 434 -8.01 -16.40 -1.46
N LEU A 435 -7.87 -15.76 -2.64
CA LEU A 435 -7.75 -16.38 -3.94
C LEU A 435 -6.30 -16.81 -4.24
N SER A 436 -6.16 -17.94 -4.97
CA SER A 436 -4.86 -18.31 -5.55
C SER A 436 -4.47 -17.41 -6.72
N PRO A 437 -3.17 -17.19 -6.96
CA PRO A 437 -2.70 -16.40 -8.11
C PRO A 437 -3.09 -16.98 -9.47
N ASP A 438 -3.28 -18.31 -9.56
CA ASP A 438 -3.71 -19.01 -10.77
C ASP A 438 -5.23 -18.98 -11.00
N SER A 439 -5.99 -18.32 -10.11
CA SER A 439 -7.45 -18.14 -10.23
C SER A 439 -8.29 -19.42 -10.07
N GLN A 440 -7.69 -20.52 -9.59
CA GLN A 440 -8.38 -21.80 -9.51
C GLN A 440 -8.93 -22.15 -8.13
N HIS A 441 -8.41 -21.50 -7.08
CA HIS A 441 -8.63 -21.87 -5.70
C HIS A 441 -9.04 -20.67 -4.86
N PHE A 442 -9.99 -20.89 -3.90
CA PHE A 442 -10.31 -19.93 -2.85
C PHE A 442 -10.21 -20.63 -1.50
N LEU A 443 -9.30 -20.13 -0.66
CA LEU A 443 -9.06 -20.70 0.65
C LEU A 443 -9.93 -20.04 1.72
N TYR A 444 -10.36 -20.86 2.68
CA TYR A 444 -11.08 -20.41 3.86
C TYR A 444 -10.77 -21.29 5.07
N TRP A 445 -11.00 -20.74 6.26
CA TRP A 445 -10.80 -21.41 7.54
C TRP A 445 -12.14 -21.82 8.15
N LYS A 446 -12.29 -23.10 8.46
CA LYS A 446 -13.51 -23.63 9.06
C LYS A 446 -13.22 -24.85 9.92
N ASP A 447 -13.83 -24.90 11.12
CA ASP A 447 -13.76 -26.03 12.05
C ASP A 447 -12.31 -26.46 12.38
N GLY A 448 -11.38 -25.50 12.52
CA GLY A 448 -9.97 -25.77 12.83
C GLY A 448 -9.14 -26.26 11.64
N HIS A 449 -9.62 -26.08 10.40
CA HIS A 449 -8.95 -26.55 9.20
C HIS A 449 -8.90 -25.48 8.11
N VAL A 450 -7.87 -25.56 7.26
CA VAL A 450 -7.82 -24.88 5.98
C VAL A 450 -8.56 -25.70 4.95
N TRP A 451 -9.51 -25.06 4.31
CA TRP A 451 -10.30 -25.62 3.23
C TRP A 451 -9.99 -24.92 1.92
N ASP A 452 -10.00 -25.67 0.85
CA ASP A 452 -9.98 -25.20 -0.53
C ASP A 452 -11.36 -25.32 -1.16
N TYR A 453 -11.79 -24.26 -1.81
CA TYR A 453 -12.87 -24.30 -2.77
C TYR A 453 -12.28 -24.23 -4.18
N SER A 454 -12.34 -25.33 -4.91
CA SER A 454 -11.97 -25.38 -6.33
C SER A 454 -13.04 -24.67 -7.15
N ILE A 455 -12.69 -23.49 -7.68
CA ILE A 455 -13.64 -22.55 -8.29
C ILE A 455 -14.31 -23.16 -9.53
N ASP A 456 -13.53 -23.73 -10.44
CA ASP A 456 -14.06 -24.33 -11.67
C ASP A 456 -14.89 -25.61 -11.42
N ARG A 457 -14.43 -26.44 -10.47
CA ARG A 457 -15.11 -27.71 -10.15
C ARG A 457 -16.33 -27.55 -9.27
N ASN A 458 -16.42 -26.40 -8.56
CA ASN A 458 -17.43 -26.13 -7.53
C ASN A 458 -17.42 -27.19 -6.41
N GLU A 459 -16.24 -27.53 -5.92
CA GLU A 459 -16.01 -28.57 -4.93
C GLU A 459 -15.21 -28.03 -3.76
N HIS A 460 -15.54 -28.50 -2.54
CA HIS A 460 -14.82 -28.16 -1.32
C HIS A 460 -13.92 -29.32 -0.90
N HIS A 461 -12.71 -28.99 -0.49
CA HIS A 461 -11.72 -29.95 -0.06
C HIS A 461 -11.06 -29.50 1.25
N ASN A 462 -11.08 -30.38 2.27
CA ASN A 462 -10.35 -30.10 3.51
C ASN A 462 -8.87 -30.42 3.30
N LEU A 463 -8.04 -29.40 3.19
CA LEU A 463 -6.61 -29.56 2.89
C LEU A 463 -5.84 -30.10 4.10
N THR A 464 -6.20 -29.68 5.31
CA THR A 464 -5.42 -29.97 6.53
C THR A 464 -6.00 -31.10 7.38
N ALA A 465 -6.98 -31.86 6.87
CA ALA A 465 -7.56 -33.00 7.60
C ALA A 465 -6.53 -34.07 8.00
N SER A 466 -5.47 -34.25 7.20
CA SER A 466 -4.38 -35.21 7.44
C SER A 466 -3.09 -34.55 7.95
N ALA A 467 -3.13 -33.27 8.28
CA ALA A 467 -1.95 -32.55 8.75
C ALA A 467 -1.46 -33.10 10.11
N PRO A 468 -0.13 -33.19 10.30
CA PRO A 468 0.44 -33.69 11.54
C PRO A 468 0.49 -32.64 12.66
N VAL A 469 0.02 -31.43 12.40
CA VAL A 469 0.05 -30.27 13.30
C VAL A 469 -1.28 -29.52 13.26
N ASP A 470 -1.58 -28.80 14.33
CA ASP A 470 -2.73 -27.90 14.42
C ASP A 470 -2.29 -26.49 13.95
N PHE A 471 -2.99 -25.95 12.96
CA PHE A 471 -2.76 -24.60 12.42
C PHE A 471 -3.57 -23.52 13.14
N THR A 472 -4.40 -23.88 14.12
CA THR A 472 -5.22 -22.96 14.92
C THR A 472 -4.36 -22.09 15.81
N ASP A 473 -4.58 -20.79 15.81
CA ASP A 473 -3.92 -19.87 16.74
C ASP A 473 -4.36 -20.15 18.19
N GLN A 474 -3.49 -20.83 18.92
CA GLN A 474 -3.71 -21.20 20.31
C GLN A 474 -3.55 -20.02 21.29
N GLU A 475 -2.97 -18.92 20.84
CA GLU A 475 -2.77 -17.70 21.62
C GLU A 475 -3.91 -16.69 21.48
N PHE A 476 -4.85 -16.97 20.58
CA PHE A 476 -6.02 -16.12 20.36
C PHE A 476 -6.91 -16.10 21.62
N ASP A 477 -6.95 -14.96 22.30
CA ASP A 477 -7.62 -14.74 23.58
C ASP A 477 -8.93 -13.92 23.46
N HIS A 478 -9.38 -13.64 22.23
CA HIS A 478 -10.64 -12.98 21.99
C HIS A 478 -11.80 -13.99 21.89
N PHE A 479 -13.03 -13.49 22.05
CA PHE A 479 -14.21 -14.35 21.83
C PHE A 479 -14.40 -14.64 20.33
N GLY A 480 -14.98 -15.82 20.04
CA GLY A 480 -15.26 -16.26 18.67
C GLY A 480 -14.46 -17.49 18.27
N GLU A 481 -14.52 -17.85 17.02
CA GLU A 481 -13.72 -18.94 16.45
C GLU A 481 -12.26 -18.51 16.37
N ARG A 482 -11.36 -19.39 16.81
CA ARG A 482 -9.92 -19.15 16.70
C ARG A 482 -9.49 -19.18 15.23
N PRO A 483 -8.80 -18.14 14.74
CA PRO A 483 -8.28 -18.11 13.38
C PRO A 483 -7.08 -19.07 13.22
N PRO A 484 -6.59 -19.31 12.00
CA PRO A 484 -5.30 -19.95 11.79
C PRO A 484 -4.16 -18.97 12.07
N TYR A 485 -2.94 -19.49 12.30
CA TYR A 485 -1.73 -18.64 12.37
C TYR A 485 -1.43 -17.91 11.06
N GLY A 486 -1.98 -18.34 9.93
CA GLY A 486 -1.93 -17.62 8.67
C GLY A 486 -1.39 -18.43 7.49
N VAL A 487 -1.39 -17.76 6.35
CA VAL A 487 -0.92 -18.25 5.05
C VAL A 487 0.25 -17.38 4.61
N ALA A 488 1.40 -17.98 4.29
CA ALA A 488 2.54 -17.28 3.71
C ALA A 488 2.30 -16.95 2.23
N GLY A 489 1.70 -17.86 1.49
CA GLY A 489 1.43 -17.73 0.07
C GLY A 489 1.26 -19.06 -0.64
N TRP A 490 1.33 -19.02 -1.96
CA TRP A 490 1.21 -20.15 -2.86
C TRP A 490 2.56 -20.48 -3.48
N THR A 491 2.82 -21.75 -3.75
CA THR A 491 4.01 -22.15 -4.52
C THR A 491 3.90 -21.71 -5.98
N GLU A 492 5.04 -21.48 -6.63
CA GLU A 492 5.10 -21.03 -8.03
C GLU A 492 4.44 -22.06 -9.00
N ASP A 493 4.56 -23.33 -8.70
CA ASP A 493 3.93 -24.39 -9.50
C ASP A 493 2.43 -24.56 -9.26
N GLY A 494 1.84 -23.77 -8.37
CA GLY A 494 0.40 -23.76 -8.04
C GLY A 494 -0.10 -25.03 -7.36
N LYS A 495 0.78 -25.92 -6.86
CA LYS A 495 0.38 -27.23 -6.32
C LYS A 495 0.28 -27.29 -4.80
N ALA A 496 0.74 -26.27 -4.12
CA ALA A 496 0.71 -26.23 -2.67
C ALA A 496 0.52 -24.81 -2.14
N VAL A 497 0.06 -24.74 -0.90
CA VAL A 497 0.00 -23.51 -0.12
C VAL A 497 1.00 -23.60 1.04
N VAL A 498 1.66 -22.49 1.35
CA VAL A 498 2.60 -22.37 2.46
C VAL A 498 1.84 -21.81 3.66
N LEU A 499 1.76 -22.58 4.73
CA LEU A 499 1.02 -22.27 5.96
C LEU A 499 1.97 -22.06 7.14
N TYR A 500 1.46 -21.42 8.17
CA TYR A 500 2.13 -21.26 9.45
C TYR A 500 1.43 -22.06 10.54
N ASP A 501 2.22 -22.79 11.37
CA ASP A 501 1.82 -23.05 12.73
C ASP A 501 2.37 -21.96 13.67
N ARG A 502 2.37 -22.18 14.97
CA ARG A 502 2.89 -21.20 15.93
C ARG A 502 4.33 -20.80 15.61
N PHE A 503 5.18 -21.75 15.26
CA PHE A 503 6.62 -21.56 15.15
C PHE A 503 7.16 -21.80 13.74
N ASP A 504 6.69 -22.82 13.08
CA ASP A 504 7.28 -23.37 11.84
C ASP A 504 6.49 -22.97 10.58
N ILE A 505 7.12 -23.20 9.43
CA ILE A 505 6.56 -23.02 8.09
C ILE A 505 6.27 -24.40 7.49
N TRP A 506 5.10 -24.55 6.90
CA TRP A 506 4.60 -25.81 6.39
C TRP A 506 4.19 -25.70 4.93
N LEU A 507 4.54 -26.72 4.15
CA LEU A 507 4.06 -26.89 2.78
C LEU A 507 2.87 -27.85 2.79
N GLN A 508 1.67 -27.36 2.44
CA GLN A 508 0.44 -28.13 2.34
C GLN A 508 0.07 -28.35 0.89
N PRO A 509 0.17 -29.59 0.35
CA PRO A 509 -0.29 -29.91 -0.99
C PRO A 509 -1.80 -29.74 -1.17
N LEU A 510 -2.23 -29.26 -2.33
CA LEU A 510 -3.65 -29.07 -2.66
C LEU A 510 -4.42 -30.39 -2.88
N ASP A 511 -3.73 -31.50 -3.07
CA ASP A 511 -4.36 -32.83 -3.15
C ASP A 511 -4.79 -33.40 -1.79
N GLY A 512 -4.57 -32.64 -0.69
CA GLY A 512 -4.95 -33.03 0.67
C GLY A 512 -4.03 -34.08 1.29
N THR A 513 -2.89 -34.39 0.67
CA THR A 513 -1.85 -35.20 1.32
C THR A 513 -1.25 -34.44 2.50
N SER A 514 -0.61 -35.17 3.43
CA SER A 514 -0.12 -34.60 4.69
C SER A 514 0.87 -33.46 4.46
N ALA A 515 0.71 -32.38 5.23
CA ALA A 515 1.62 -31.23 5.22
C ALA A 515 3.05 -31.65 5.61
N THR A 516 4.03 -30.95 5.05
CA THR A 516 5.45 -31.15 5.33
C THR A 516 6.04 -29.90 6.00
N ASN A 517 6.69 -30.07 7.16
CA ASN A 517 7.46 -29.00 7.78
C ASN A 517 8.70 -28.68 6.94
N ILE A 518 8.77 -27.48 6.35
CA ILE A 518 9.91 -27.08 5.51
C ILE A 518 11.03 -26.38 6.29
N THR A 519 10.79 -26.02 7.54
CA THR A 519 11.79 -25.46 8.46
C THR A 519 12.42 -26.52 9.37
N GLY A 520 12.14 -27.81 9.11
CA GLY A 520 12.75 -28.94 9.80
C GLY A 520 12.39 -29.06 11.29
N GLY A 521 11.36 -28.34 11.75
CA GLY A 521 10.95 -28.31 13.16
C GLY A 521 11.86 -27.46 14.07
N LYS A 522 12.76 -26.65 13.48
CA LYS A 522 13.68 -25.78 14.23
C LYS A 522 12.89 -24.72 15.00
N GLY A 523 11.84 -24.15 14.40
CA GLY A 523 10.97 -23.18 15.05
C GLY A 523 10.39 -23.73 16.36
N THR A 524 9.80 -24.93 16.32
CA THR A 524 9.24 -25.61 17.49
C THR A 524 10.33 -26.00 18.50
N ALA A 525 11.49 -26.50 18.04
CA ALA A 525 12.55 -26.97 18.93
C ALA A 525 13.20 -25.84 19.74
N ASP A 526 13.38 -24.68 19.12
CA ASP A 526 14.06 -23.52 19.69
C ASP A 526 13.07 -22.43 20.17
N GLU A 527 11.76 -22.67 20.04
CA GLU A 527 10.68 -21.70 20.31
C GLU A 527 10.88 -20.38 19.57
N ILE A 528 11.22 -20.49 18.26
CA ILE A 528 11.41 -19.38 17.34
C ILE A 528 10.23 -19.33 16.38
N ARG A 529 9.51 -18.21 16.34
CA ARG A 529 8.46 -17.95 15.37
C ARG A 529 9.08 -17.59 14.04
N LEU A 530 8.98 -18.48 13.05
CA LEU A 530 9.54 -18.32 11.71
C LEU A 530 8.47 -17.85 10.75
N ARG A 531 8.77 -16.82 9.95
CA ARG A 531 7.82 -16.25 8.96
C ARG A 531 8.56 -15.92 7.65
N TYR A 532 7.95 -16.27 6.53
CA TYR A 532 8.46 -15.92 5.20
C TYR A 532 8.53 -14.40 5.01
N VAL A 533 9.65 -13.92 4.48
CA VAL A 533 9.83 -12.52 4.11
C VAL A 533 9.76 -12.38 2.59
N ARG A 534 8.74 -11.71 2.12
CA ARG A 534 8.58 -11.41 0.69
C ARG A 534 9.58 -10.33 0.28
N THR A 535 10.60 -10.71 -0.47
CA THR A 535 11.68 -9.84 -0.93
C THR A 535 11.40 -9.22 -2.29
N ASP A 536 10.67 -9.90 -3.16
CA ASP A 536 10.17 -9.40 -4.43
C ASP A 536 8.72 -8.91 -4.26
N ARG A 537 8.48 -7.62 -4.47
CA ARG A 537 7.15 -7.01 -4.33
C ARG A 537 6.18 -7.38 -5.46
N GLU A 538 6.70 -7.74 -6.61
CA GLU A 538 5.90 -8.14 -7.77
C GLU A 538 5.56 -9.64 -7.75
N ALA A 539 6.37 -10.47 -7.06
CA ALA A 539 6.11 -11.89 -6.93
C ALA A 539 4.74 -12.17 -6.29
N ARG A 540 3.96 -12.99 -6.93
CA ARG A 540 2.63 -13.43 -6.45
C ARG A 540 2.67 -14.80 -5.79
N THR A 541 3.77 -15.50 -5.97
CA THR A 541 4.01 -16.88 -5.54
C THR A 541 5.35 -16.98 -4.84
N ILE A 542 5.58 -18.10 -4.17
CA ILE A 542 6.83 -18.40 -3.49
C ILE A 542 7.56 -19.49 -4.30
N ASP A 543 8.71 -19.14 -4.85
CA ASP A 543 9.59 -20.08 -5.56
C ASP A 543 10.47 -20.84 -4.54
N LEU A 544 10.01 -21.98 -4.10
CA LEU A 544 10.73 -22.86 -3.17
C LEU A 544 11.90 -23.65 -3.85
N THR A 545 12.13 -23.44 -5.14
CA THR A 545 13.32 -23.99 -5.83
C THR A 545 14.57 -23.13 -5.65
N LYS A 546 14.39 -21.95 -5.04
CA LYS A 546 15.44 -20.99 -4.68
C LYS A 546 15.46 -20.77 -3.17
N PRO A 547 16.58 -20.33 -2.61
CA PRO A 547 16.62 -19.87 -1.23
C PRO A 547 15.62 -18.75 -0.98
N ILE A 548 14.89 -18.81 0.13
CA ILE A 548 13.97 -17.76 0.57
C ILE A 548 14.42 -17.18 1.90
N LEU A 549 14.13 -15.90 2.11
CA LEU A 549 14.39 -15.21 3.36
C LEU A 549 13.28 -15.49 4.35
N VAL A 550 13.67 -15.81 5.58
CA VAL A 550 12.77 -16.07 6.71
C VAL A 550 13.17 -15.18 7.87
N GLU A 551 12.21 -14.47 8.47
CA GLU A 551 12.41 -13.77 9.73
C GLU A 551 12.10 -14.70 10.92
N GLY A 552 12.84 -14.54 12.00
CA GLY A 552 12.66 -15.28 13.24
C GLY A 552 12.48 -14.35 14.43
N TYR A 553 11.57 -14.73 15.34
CA TYR A 553 11.37 -14.09 16.63
C TYR A 553 11.41 -15.14 17.75
N GLY A 554 12.36 -15.02 18.65
CA GLY A 554 12.50 -15.93 19.80
C GLY A 554 11.49 -15.62 20.89
N GLU A 555 10.59 -16.59 21.16
CA GLU A 555 9.49 -16.41 22.09
C GLU A 555 9.96 -16.08 23.53
N TRP A 556 11.03 -16.73 23.98
CA TRP A 556 11.59 -16.51 25.30
C TRP A 556 12.80 -15.57 25.31
N THR A 557 13.60 -15.60 24.25
CA THR A 557 14.81 -14.76 24.17
C THR A 557 14.51 -13.32 23.77
N LYS A 558 13.37 -13.08 23.10
CA LYS A 558 12.99 -11.81 22.45
C LYS A 558 13.99 -11.34 21.38
N LYS A 559 14.89 -12.23 20.98
CA LYS A 559 15.79 -11.97 19.87
C LYS A 559 15.03 -11.99 18.54
N GLU A 560 15.53 -11.23 17.60
CA GLU A 560 15.08 -11.27 16.20
C GLU A 560 16.27 -11.55 15.27
N GLY A 561 15.96 -12.03 14.08
CA GLY A 561 16.97 -12.29 13.09
C GLY A 561 16.42 -12.79 11.77
N PHE A 562 17.34 -13.02 10.83
CA PHE A 562 17.01 -13.55 9.53
C PHE A 562 17.68 -14.90 9.32
N PHE A 563 16.99 -15.73 8.56
CA PHE A 563 17.41 -17.06 8.18
C PHE A 563 17.23 -17.22 6.67
N GLU A 564 18.09 -18.04 6.08
CA GLU A 564 17.91 -18.52 4.70
C GLU A 564 17.34 -19.93 4.77
N LEU A 565 16.25 -20.17 4.07
CA LEU A 565 15.67 -21.50 3.91
C LEU A 565 15.92 -21.98 2.48
N ASP A 566 16.73 -23.02 2.34
CA ASP A 566 17.05 -23.67 1.09
C ASP A 566 16.91 -25.20 1.23
N ASP A 567 16.16 -25.83 0.34
CA ASP A 567 15.91 -27.30 0.32
C ASP A 567 15.65 -27.90 1.73
N ARG A 568 14.85 -27.19 2.57
CA ARG A 568 14.49 -27.54 3.96
C ARG A 568 15.64 -27.44 4.97
N GLU A 569 16.75 -26.87 4.59
CA GLU A 569 17.81 -26.50 5.50
C GLU A 569 17.66 -25.03 5.87
N LEU A 570 17.55 -24.76 7.18
CA LEU A 570 17.42 -23.42 7.71
C LEU A 570 18.77 -22.95 8.24
N LYS A 571 19.41 -22.04 7.55
CA LYS A 571 20.67 -21.42 7.90
C LYS A 571 20.44 -20.08 8.60
N GLU A 572 20.99 -19.90 9.79
CA GLU A 572 20.99 -18.62 10.49
C GLU A 572 21.91 -17.63 9.77
N LEU A 573 21.36 -16.46 9.40
CA LEU A 573 22.11 -15.34 8.82
C LEU A 573 22.46 -14.32 9.91
N THR A 574 21.52 -13.99 10.78
CA THR A 574 21.74 -13.11 11.94
C THR A 574 20.72 -13.43 13.04
N TRP A 575 21.13 -13.29 14.33
CA TRP A 575 20.29 -13.56 15.49
C TRP A 575 20.73 -12.70 16.68
N GLU A 576 19.96 -11.64 17.01
CA GLU A 576 20.41 -10.55 17.88
C GLU A 576 19.40 -10.17 18.98
N ASP A 577 19.91 -9.57 20.07
CA ASP A 577 19.10 -8.88 21.08
C ASP A 577 18.67 -7.49 20.59
N ALA A 578 18.07 -7.45 19.40
CA ALA A 578 17.63 -6.23 18.74
C ALA A 578 16.38 -6.52 17.92
N GLN A 579 15.62 -5.50 17.61
CA GLN A 579 14.58 -5.59 16.61
C GLN A 579 15.20 -5.36 15.23
N LEU A 580 14.96 -6.31 14.32
CA LEU A 580 15.37 -6.25 12.93
C LEU A 580 14.15 -6.20 12.02
N ARG A 581 14.14 -5.28 11.06
CA ARG A 581 13.05 -5.18 10.08
C ARG A 581 13.62 -4.95 8.68
N LEU A 582 13.26 -5.81 7.73
CA LEU A 582 13.57 -5.60 6.34
C LEU A 582 12.79 -4.38 5.82
N SER A 583 13.49 -3.42 5.22
CA SER A 583 12.91 -2.25 4.56
C SER A 583 12.73 -2.48 3.07
N ALA A 584 13.76 -3.03 2.40
CA ALA A 584 13.74 -3.35 0.98
C ALA A 584 14.85 -4.35 0.61
N LYS A 585 14.67 -5.02 -0.52
CA LYS A 585 15.73 -5.75 -1.23
C LYS A 585 15.91 -5.09 -2.60
N ALA A 586 17.14 -4.98 -3.07
CA ALA A 586 17.44 -4.58 -4.44
C ALA A 586 16.89 -5.62 -5.43
N GLU A 587 16.31 -5.15 -6.53
CA GLU A 587 15.67 -6.05 -7.51
C GLU A 587 16.72 -6.93 -8.22
N ASP A 588 17.76 -6.28 -8.75
CA ASP A 588 18.81 -6.91 -9.58
C ASP A 588 20.06 -7.33 -8.80
N ALA A 589 20.08 -7.13 -7.49
CA ALA A 589 21.24 -7.44 -6.65
C ALA A 589 20.84 -8.15 -5.36
N ASP A 590 21.75 -8.97 -4.86
CA ASP A 590 21.58 -9.63 -3.56
C ASP A 590 21.99 -8.69 -2.44
N ARG A 591 21.25 -7.57 -2.31
CA ARG A 591 21.45 -6.53 -1.31
C ARG A 591 20.17 -6.16 -0.59
N TYR A 592 20.31 -6.01 0.72
CA TYR A 592 19.18 -5.80 1.65
C TYR A 592 19.38 -4.51 2.42
N LEU A 593 18.30 -3.71 2.48
CA LEU A 593 18.18 -2.54 3.32
C LEU A 593 17.26 -2.89 4.50
N PHE A 594 17.74 -2.73 5.72
CA PHE A 594 17.00 -3.09 6.92
C PHE A 594 17.28 -2.13 8.07
N THR A 595 16.47 -2.17 9.12
CA THR A 595 16.67 -1.39 10.34
C THR A 595 17.09 -2.31 11.49
N VAL A 596 17.93 -1.77 12.36
CA VAL A 596 18.30 -2.38 13.64
C VAL A 596 17.96 -1.40 14.75
N GLN A 597 17.22 -1.86 15.76
CA GLN A 597 16.74 -1.04 16.88
C GLN A 597 16.86 -1.78 18.20
N THR A 598 17.29 -1.06 19.23
CA THR A 598 17.22 -1.51 20.64
C THR A 598 16.46 -0.48 21.48
N PHE A 599 16.36 -0.71 22.79
CA PHE A 599 15.81 0.31 23.69
C PHE A 599 16.65 1.58 23.74
N GLN A 600 17.94 1.47 23.49
CA GLN A 600 18.92 2.56 23.57
C GLN A 600 19.37 3.06 22.20
N ASP A 601 19.10 2.32 21.11
CA ASP A 601 19.50 2.65 19.75
C ASP A 601 18.27 2.92 18.88
N PHE A 602 18.31 4.05 18.18
CA PHE A 602 17.28 4.43 17.21
C PHE A 602 17.30 3.45 16.01
N PRO A 603 16.16 3.18 15.35
CA PRO A 603 16.10 2.31 14.16
C PRO A 603 16.78 2.97 12.97
N ASP A 604 18.11 2.93 12.95
CA ASP A 604 18.91 3.37 11.81
C ASP A 604 18.93 2.32 10.69
N LEU A 605 19.13 2.80 9.45
CA LEU A 605 19.22 1.97 8.27
C LEU A 605 20.61 1.35 8.14
N TRP A 606 20.62 0.08 7.73
CA TRP A 606 21.79 -0.72 7.44
C TRP A 606 21.64 -1.38 6.08
N VAL A 607 22.75 -1.57 5.37
CA VAL A 607 22.83 -2.32 4.13
C VAL A 607 23.74 -3.54 4.32
N THR A 608 23.36 -4.65 3.72
CA THR A 608 24.14 -5.90 3.75
C THR A 608 23.97 -6.67 2.45
N ASP A 609 24.87 -7.59 2.18
CA ASP A 609 24.69 -8.63 1.18
C ASP A 609 23.85 -9.80 1.73
N GLY A 610 23.49 -10.78 0.90
CA GLY A 610 22.55 -11.83 1.26
C GLY A 610 23.00 -12.78 2.39
N ASP A 611 24.29 -12.81 2.72
CA ASP A 611 24.79 -13.61 3.84
C ASP A 611 24.71 -12.90 5.20
N PHE A 612 24.38 -11.60 5.22
CA PHE A 612 24.27 -10.73 6.40
C PHE A 612 25.54 -10.65 7.26
N ALA A 613 26.69 -11.09 6.74
CA ALA A 613 27.95 -11.14 7.49
C ALA A 613 28.58 -9.75 7.67
N ASP A 614 28.62 -8.99 6.60
CA ASP A 614 29.15 -7.63 6.60
C ASP A 614 28.01 -6.62 6.43
N ARG A 615 27.89 -5.68 7.39
CA ARG A 615 26.81 -4.70 7.44
C ARG A 615 27.36 -3.29 7.54
N ASP A 616 26.91 -2.44 6.63
CA ASP A 616 27.23 -1.01 6.63
C ASP A 616 26.07 -0.21 7.20
N ARG A 617 26.33 0.59 8.25
CA ARG A 617 25.35 1.53 8.78
C ARG A 617 25.25 2.73 7.86
N VAL A 618 24.07 2.95 7.28
CA VAL A 618 23.80 4.02 6.31
C VAL A 618 23.40 5.32 7.00
N THR A 619 22.67 5.23 8.11
CA THR A 619 22.13 6.41 8.78
C THR A 619 22.62 6.55 10.23
N THR A 620 22.59 7.80 10.70
CA THR A 620 22.71 8.15 12.12
C THR A 620 21.69 9.28 12.36
N ALA A 621 20.41 8.87 12.51
CA ALA A 621 19.32 9.83 12.53
C ALA A 621 19.35 10.75 13.76
N ASN A 622 19.60 10.20 14.93
CA ASN A 622 19.50 10.91 16.20
C ASN A 622 20.76 10.78 17.06
N PRO A 623 21.91 11.33 16.63
CA PRO A 623 23.16 11.22 17.38
C PRO A 623 23.08 11.87 18.77
N GLN A 624 22.19 12.85 18.98
CA GLN A 624 21.92 13.46 20.29
C GLN A 624 21.31 12.49 21.30
N GLN A 625 20.87 11.30 20.87
CA GLN A 625 20.36 10.25 21.75
C GLN A 625 21.39 9.88 22.82
N ALA A 626 22.67 9.91 22.49
CA ALA A 626 23.77 9.63 23.41
C ALA A 626 23.90 10.64 24.57
N ASP A 627 23.29 11.82 24.47
CA ASP A 627 23.32 12.87 25.50
C ASP A 627 22.29 12.64 26.62
N PHE A 628 21.40 11.65 26.46
CA PHE A 628 20.30 11.41 27.39
C PHE A 628 20.48 10.15 28.22
N ALA A 629 19.96 10.21 29.44
CA ALA A 629 19.88 9.07 30.35
C ALA A 629 18.66 8.20 29.97
N TRP A 630 18.89 7.09 29.29
CA TRP A 630 17.84 6.16 28.84
C TRP A 630 17.51 5.11 29.90
N GLY A 631 18.46 4.77 30.75
CA GLY A 631 18.39 3.57 31.56
C GLY A 631 18.53 2.31 30.69
N HIS A 632 18.15 1.19 31.24
CA HIS A 632 18.17 -0.08 30.56
C HIS A 632 16.95 -0.94 30.93
N ARG A 633 16.65 -1.91 30.09
CA ARG A 633 15.59 -2.88 30.33
C ARG A 633 16.20 -4.24 30.60
N ILE A 634 15.61 -4.93 31.55
CA ILE A 634 15.98 -6.32 31.93
C ILE A 634 14.78 -7.18 31.65
N LEU A 635 14.96 -8.22 30.83
CA LEU A 635 14.00 -9.30 30.71
C LEU A 635 14.22 -10.27 31.90
N PHE A 636 13.16 -10.66 32.57
CA PHE A 636 13.24 -11.62 33.68
C PHE A 636 12.08 -12.61 33.65
N ASP A 637 12.38 -13.83 34.04
CA ASP A 637 11.41 -14.90 34.11
C ASP A 637 10.85 -15.03 35.53
N TYR A 638 9.58 -15.34 35.65
CA TYR A 638 8.92 -15.63 36.90
C TYR A 638 7.79 -16.66 36.73
N MET A 639 7.33 -17.22 37.80
CA MET A 639 6.17 -18.12 37.80
C MET A 639 4.98 -17.38 38.39
N ASP A 640 3.80 -17.59 37.81
CA ASP A 640 2.57 -17.16 38.44
C ASP A 640 2.18 -18.05 39.62
N SER A 641 1.02 -17.80 40.26
CA SER A 641 0.54 -18.58 41.40
C SER A 641 0.25 -20.06 41.10
N ASP A 642 0.01 -20.37 39.85
CA ASP A 642 -0.32 -21.71 39.34
C ASP A 642 0.89 -22.46 38.78
N GLY A 643 2.07 -21.82 38.83
CA GLY A 643 3.33 -22.36 38.32
C GLY A 643 3.50 -22.22 36.79
N VAL A 644 2.74 -21.35 36.16
CA VAL A 644 2.91 -21.04 34.76
C VAL A 644 4.08 -20.07 34.57
N PRO A 645 5.04 -20.38 33.69
CA PRO A 645 6.17 -19.49 33.41
C PRO A 645 5.71 -18.24 32.67
N LEU A 646 6.10 -17.09 33.17
CA LEU A 646 5.81 -15.78 32.61
C LEU A 646 7.09 -14.97 32.48
N GLN A 647 7.06 -13.95 31.66
CA GLN A 647 8.15 -12.99 31.49
C GLN A 647 7.68 -11.57 31.81
N GLY A 648 8.60 -10.80 32.37
CA GLY A 648 8.42 -9.36 32.57
C GLY A 648 9.61 -8.58 32.10
N THR A 649 9.38 -7.30 31.75
CA THR A 649 10.46 -6.36 31.46
C THR A 649 10.53 -5.32 32.60
N LEU A 650 11.70 -5.11 33.14
CA LEU A 650 11.97 -4.10 34.16
C LEU A 650 12.81 -2.99 33.58
N ALA A 651 12.24 -1.77 33.50
CA ALA A 651 12.99 -0.57 33.10
C ALA A 651 13.69 0.02 34.35
N ILE A 652 14.98 0.16 34.29
CA ILE A 652 15.83 0.67 35.37
C ILE A 652 16.50 1.96 34.92
N PRO A 653 16.39 3.08 35.67
CA PRO A 653 17.09 4.30 35.33
C PRO A 653 18.61 4.16 35.55
N ASP A 654 19.42 4.88 34.75
CA ASP A 654 20.89 4.88 34.88
C ASP A 654 21.40 5.28 36.27
N SER A 655 20.61 6.08 37.00
CA SER A 655 20.92 6.52 38.35
C SER A 655 20.63 5.51 39.45
N TYR A 656 20.10 4.32 39.08
CA TYR A 656 19.77 3.29 40.08
C TYR A 656 21.03 2.59 40.61
N GLU A 657 21.16 2.54 41.92
CA GLU A 657 22.18 1.73 42.62
C GLU A 657 21.53 0.48 43.28
N PRO A 658 22.15 -0.71 43.19
CA PRO A 658 21.63 -1.90 43.83
C PRO A 658 21.35 -1.70 45.31
N GLY A 659 20.11 -2.02 45.74
CA GLY A 659 19.63 -1.79 47.10
C GLY A 659 18.91 -0.48 47.36
N GLN A 660 18.90 0.43 46.41
CA GLN A 660 18.09 1.65 46.46
C GLN A 660 16.61 1.30 46.36
N LYS A 661 15.75 1.96 47.11
CA LYS A 661 14.30 1.81 47.05
C LYS A 661 13.72 2.95 46.21
N LEU A 662 13.27 2.65 45.02
CA LEU A 662 12.57 3.57 44.17
C LEU A 662 11.08 3.24 44.07
N PRO A 663 10.21 4.23 43.82
CA PRO A 663 8.83 3.98 43.39
C PRO A 663 8.82 3.15 42.11
N MET A 664 7.91 2.19 42.01
CA MET A 664 7.74 1.36 40.82
C MET A 664 6.32 1.54 40.28
N ILE A 665 6.20 1.66 38.97
CA ILE A 665 4.94 1.63 38.24
C ILE A 665 4.85 0.25 37.58
N VAL A 666 3.73 -0.45 37.81
CA VAL A 666 3.45 -1.77 37.24
C VAL A 666 2.31 -1.63 36.23
#